data_f82c2222521445707eff8746874d2b25
#
_entry.id   f82c2222521445707eff8746874d2b25
#
_cell.length_a   1.000
_cell.length_b   1.000
_cell.length_c   1.000
_cell.angle_alpha   90.00
_cell.angle_beta   90.00
_cell.angle_gamma   90.00
#
_symmetry.space_group_name_H-M   'P 1'
#
loop_
_entity.id
_entity.type
_entity.pdbx_description
1 polymer ?
#
loop_
_entity_poly.entity_id
_entity_poly.type
_entity_poly.pdbx_seq_one_letter_code
_entity_poly.pdbx_strand_id
1 'polypeptide(L)'
;MTGFVREMMDLVDGMDGDKEALKDNIWQMFLTMQPDLSARKHFIHRKKVAGYSPDALRAFAETSFHGAYHLARVRYNGSLEALVLEARKYKEENPSVEADRYFDELLRRKQWVNAPEDVNSFNSWATSFSFLYFLTAPASALVNIAQTPMVAFPYLGGKFGYGKTFSALSQASKDFFASGIGKGRGFYDVIRTLQERVDEKGISDRERKRREEELGAMQKLYEDGTLNRTQTLSLAGLAERPSDVLQGGLGSVMRNKSFTTVQKVTYGLGYAFNQAEVFNRQITALAAYRLAKERGLTPDVALQMAKDIVNETHFEYTNATKPRFMQGPTARIIFQFKNYAQQMTYLLVRTVNEAVRDADPEVKLEAQKRLGGILFMTGLFAGYEGLPMYWVIEGVMNAMFDDEDEPYDFNNSAKNTIADLFGSNAARILSKGAVSEVLGGDVANRVGMNGMWFRDSNKSADEVEAFRQFVTDLAGPFVGIGVNISDGIKKINDGNTYRGIEAMLPPVLKDFMKVGRMATEGATTLRGDPIVGEVSTWGLFLQALGFTPVDIARGYEAMAEIKGMDKDLDQRRKRLLQQVTLAQINGDYTAFGEIYDKIEAFNEKNPENPISKESIKRSLAQRVKDTDRALRGIIVNPKREYLLEEARYLGEED
;
A
#
# COMPACT_ATOMS: atom_id res chain seq x y z
N MET A 1 -2.75 31.18 -32.85
CA MET A 1 -2.56 32.58 -32.42
C MET A 1 -3.94 33.18 -32.28
N THR A 2 -4.23 33.81 -31.17
CA THR A 2 -5.52 34.50 -31.01
C THR A 2 -5.58 35.64 -31.98
N GLY A 3 -6.72 35.97 -32.57
CA GLY A 3 -6.91 37.06 -33.53
C GLY A 3 -6.33 38.37 -33.06
N PHE A 4 -6.47 38.68 -31.77
CA PHE A 4 -5.91 39.82 -31.07
C PHE A 4 -4.38 39.96 -31.21
N VAL A 5 -3.61 38.90 -31.03
CA VAL A 5 -2.13 38.96 -31.16
C VAL A 5 -1.73 39.19 -32.63
N ARG A 6 -2.50 38.65 -33.57
CA ARG A 6 -2.29 38.88 -35.01
C ARG A 6 -2.58 40.33 -35.37
N GLU A 7 -3.68 40.87 -34.93
CA GLU A 7 -4.03 42.29 -35.15
C GLU A 7 -3.03 43.24 -34.54
N MET A 8 -2.50 42.93 -33.33
CA MET A 8 -1.42 43.72 -32.74
C MET A 8 -0.11 43.65 -33.53
N MET A 9 0.24 42.49 -34.08
CA MET A 9 1.42 42.36 -34.95
C MET A 9 1.24 43.08 -36.29
N ASP A 10 0.05 43.06 -36.86
CA ASP A 10 -0.27 43.77 -38.09
C ASP A 10 -0.26 45.29 -37.87
N LEU A 11 -0.70 45.77 -36.69
CA LEU A 11 -0.57 47.20 -36.31
C LEU A 11 0.86 47.65 -36.20
N VAL A 12 1.78 46.83 -35.66
CA VAL A 12 3.20 47.11 -35.55
C VAL A 12 3.87 47.21 -36.93
N ASP A 13 3.38 46.50 -37.93
CA ASP A 13 3.86 46.62 -39.31
C ASP A 13 3.63 47.99 -39.93
N GLY A 14 2.61 48.72 -39.47
CA GLY A 14 2.30 50.09 -39.86
C GLY A 14 3.02 51.20 -39.10
N MET A 15 3.84 50.86 -38.05
CA MET A 15 4.52 51.86 -37.20
C MET A 15 5.95 52.12 -37.69
N ASP A 16 6.49 53.29 -37.40
CA ASP A 16 7.93 53.61 -37.61
C ASP A 16 8.74 53.26 -36.37
N GLY A 17 9.87 52.57 -36.56
CA GLY A 17 10.76 52.19 -35.48
C GLY A 17 11.27 50.75 -35.56
N ASP A 18 11.86 50.20 -34.46
CA ASP A 18 12.33 48.83 -34.39
C ASP A 18 11.14 47.87 -34.25
N LYS A 19 10.56 47.55 -35.40
CA LYS A 19 9.35 46.67 -35.51
C LYS A 19 9.62 45.25 -35.05
N GLU A 20 10.84 44.73 -35.26
CA GLU A 20 11.17 43.35 -34.86
C GLU A 20 11.24 43.21 -33.34
N ALA A 21 11.87 44.16 -32.65
CA ALA A 21 11.92 44.17 -31.19
C ALA A 21 10.52 44.30 -30.57
N LEU A 22 9.66 45.13 -31.17
CA LEU A 22 8.30 45.32 -30.67
C LEU A 22 7.42 44.06 -30.89
N LYS A 23 7.52 43.44 -32.07
CA LYS A 23 6.85 42.15 -32.35
C LYS A 23 7.34 41.06 -31.44
N ASP A 24 8.65 40.96 -31.15
CA ASP A 24 9.18 39.97 -30.20
C ASP A 24 8.64 40.22 -28.79
N ASN A 25 8.59 41.46 -28.32
CA ASN A 25 8.01 41.80 -27.02
C ASN A 25 6.53 41.43 -26.91
N ILE A 26 5.73 41.71 -27.94
CA ILE A 26 4.31 41.32 -28.00
C ILE A 26 4.18 39.77 -27.95
N TRP A 27 5.04 39.08 -28.70
CA TRP A 27 5.08 37.63 -28.72
C TRP A 27 5.48 37.07 -27.36
N GLN A 28 6.48 37.61 -26.69
CA GLN A 28 6.92 37.19 -25.36
C GLN A 28 5.83 37.44 -24.31
N MET A 29 5.14 38.58 -24.38
CA MET A 29 3.98 38.87 -23.53
C MET A 29 2.85 37.85 -23.73
N PHE A 30 2.50 37.51 -24.97
CA PHE A 30 1.53 36.46 -25.28
C PHE A 30 1.95 35.10 -24.73
N LEU A 31 3.22 34.72 -24.85
CA LEU A 31 3.74 33.47 -24.31
C LEU A 31 3.65 33.42 -22.78
N THR A 32 3.87 34.57 -22.12
CA THR A 32 3.75 34.67 -20.66
C THR A 32 2.32 34.46 -20.18
N MET A 33 1.32 34.88 -20.95
CA MET A 33 -0.10 34.70 -20.66
C MET A 33 -0.61 33.27 -20.91
N GLN A 34 0.17 32.41 -21.56
CA GLN A 34 -0.24 31.02 -21.79
C GLN A 34 -0.31 30.23 -20.47
N PRO A 35 -1.19 29.23 -20.35
CA PRO A 35 -1.20 28.32 -19.22
C PRO A 35 0.17 27.66 -19.00
N ASP A 36 0.54 27.39 -17.76
CA ASP A 36 1.87 26.86 -17.40
C ASP A 36 2.26 25.56 -18.13
N LEU A 37 1.25 24.75 -18.48
CA LEU A 37 1.44 23.51 -19.24
C LEU A 37 1.46 23.70 -20.76
N SER A 38 1.40 24.95 -21.26
CA SER A 38 1.45 25.21 -22.70
C SER A 38 2.84 24.97 -23.27
N ALA A 39 2.95 24.11 -24.29
CA ALA A 39 4.21 23.89 -25.02
C ALA A 39 4.77 25.20 -25.61
N ARG A 40 3.92 26.21 -25.86
CA ARG A 40 4.35 27.51 -26.36
C ARG A 40 5.19 28.32 -25.38
N LYS A 41 5.07 28.06 -24.04
CA LYS A 41 5.93 28.69 -23.02
C LYS A 41 7.40 28.35 -23.17
N HIS A 42 7.77 27.30 -23.88
CA HIS A 42 9.18 26.99 -24.17
C HIS A 42 9.88 28.02 -25.08
N PHE A 43 9.12 28.82 -25.82
CA PHE A 43 9.66 29.90 -26.66
C PHE A 43 9.86 31.21 -25.89
N ILE A 44 9.60 31.26 -24.58
CA ILE A 44 9.90 32.44 -23.75
C ILE A 44 11.41 32.61 -23.63
N HIS A 45 11.88 33.80 -23.96
CA HIS A 45 13.29 34.18 -23.78
C HIS A 45 13.61 34.33 -22.29
N ARG A 46 14.47 33.46 -21.78
CA ARG A 46 14.85 33.43 -20.35
C ARG A 46 16.26 33.97 -20.13
N LYS A 47 16.75 34.87 -20.96
CA LYS A 47 18.11 35.44 -20.84
C LYS A 47 18.25 36.21 -19.53
N LYS A 48 19.20 35.77 -18.67
CA LYS A 48 19.56 36.43 -17.39
C LYS A 48 18.42 36.61 -16.38
N VAL A 49 17.31 35.84 -16.48
CA VAL A 49 16.21 35.87 -15.52
C VAL A 49 16.51 34.93 -14.36
N ALA A 50 16.10 35.30 -13.14
CA ALA A 50 16.24 34.44 -11.99
C ALA A 50 15.56 33.08 -12.27
N GLY A 51 16.29 31.94 -12.03
CA GLY A 51 15.82 30.59 -12.37
C GLY A 51 16.31 30.05 -13.73
N TYR A 52 17.06 30.81 -14.51
CA TYR A 52 17.72 30.31 -15.71
C TYR A 52 18.68 29.17 -15.36
N SER A 53 18.52 28.03 -16.01
CA SER A 53 19.43 26.89 -15.90
C SER A 53 20.27 26.77 -17.17
N PRO A 54 21.62 26.79 -17.09
CA PRO A 54 22.49 26.54 -18.23
C PRO A 54 22.57 25.06 -18.61
N ASP A 55 21.90 24.18 -17.87
CA ASP A 55 21.89 22.73 -18.11
C ASP A 55 20.97 22.40 -19.30
N ALA A 56 21.60 22.22 -20.47
CA ALA A 56 20.90 21.90 -21.70
C ALA A 56 20.16 20.56 -21.65
N LEU A 57 20.69 19.55 -20.93
CA LEU A 57 20.04 18.25 -20.81
C LEU A 57 18.77 18.35 -19.99
N ARG A 58 18.80 19.13 -18.92
CA ARG A 58 17.62 19.42 -18.11
C ARG A 58 16.56 20.17 -18.91
N ALA A 59 16.94 21.23 -19.61
CA ALA A 59 16.02 21.98 -20.45
C ALA A 59 15.40 21.11 -21.55
N PHE A 60 16.18 20.21 -22.16
CA PHE A 60 15.70 19.24 -23.14
C PHE A 60 14.69 18.25 -22.51
N ALA A 61 14.99 17.71 -21.35
CA ALA A 61 14.08 16.76 -20.67
C ALA A 61 12.75 17.43 -20.33
N GLU A 62 12.77 18.64 -19.76
CA GLU A 62 11.57 19.42 -19.45
C GLU A 62 10.77 19.75 -20.72
N THR A 63 11.43 20.23 -21.75
CA THR A 63 10.78 20.55 -23.04
C THR A 63 10.16 19.32 -23.70
N SER A 64 10.88 18.21 -23.70
CA SER A 64 10.39 16.93 -24.26
C SER A 64 9.17 16.41 -23.52
N PHE A 65 9.17 16.50 -22.20
CA PHE A 65 8.04 16.09 -21.37
C PHE A 65 6.79 16.95 -21.64
N HIS A 66 6.93 18.27 -21.61
CA HIS A 66 5.82 19.17 -21.93
C HIS A 66 5.34 19.02 -23.37
N GLY A 67 6.26 18.83 -24.30
CA GLY A 67 5.95 18.55 -25.70
C GLY A 67 5.15 17.26 -25.87
N ALA A 68 5.57 16.19 -25.23
CA ALA A 68 4.84 14.92 -25.24
C ALA A 68 3.43 15.04 -24.66
N TYR A 69 3.28 15.78 -23.54
CA TYR A 69 1.97 16.06 -22.96
C TYR A 69 1.06 16.86 -23.89
N HIS A 70 1.63 17.86 -24.56
CA HIS A 70 0.91 18.66 -25.55
C HIS A 70 0.48 17.81 -26.76
N LEU A 71 1.38 16.99 -27.29
CA LEU A 71 1.07 16.09 -28.41
C LEU A 71 -0.03 15.06 -28.04
N ALA A 72 0.05 14.48 -26.83
CA ALA A 72 -0.98 13.59 -26.35
C ALA A 72 -2.36 14.29 -26.27
N ARG A 73 -2.39 15.52 -25.76
CA ARG A 73 -3.64 16.31 -25.75
C ARG A 73 -4.17 16.57 -27.14
N VAL A 74 -3.33 17.01 -28.06
CA VAL A 74 -3.74 17.26 -29.45
C VAL A 74 -4.28 15.98 -30.09
N ARG A 75 -3.65 14.83 -29.82
CA ARG A 75 -4.05 13.55 -30.39
C ARG A 75 -5.37 13.03 -29.82
N TYR A 76 -5.56 13.14 -28.50
CA TYR A 76 -6.67 12.44 -27.82
C TYR A 76 -7.81 13.34 -27.35
N ASN A 77 -7.61 14.65 -27.27
CA ASN A 77 -8.65 15.56 -26.77
C ASN A 77 -9.91 15.55 -27.63
N GLY A 78 -9.77 15.43 -28.94
CA GLY A 78 -10.92 15.33 -29.85
C GLY A 78 -11.81 14.12 -29.56
N SER A 79 -11.20 12.95 -29.36
CA SER A 79 -11.93 11.73 -29.01
C SER A 79 -12.56 11.82 -27.60
N LEU A 80 -11.84 12.42 -26.65
CA LEU A 80 -12.37 12.63 -25.29
C LEU A 80 -13.56 13.58 -25.28
N GLU A 81 -13.52 14.67 -26.06
CA GLU A 81 -14.66 15.60 -26.20
C GLU A 81 -15.86 14.92 -26.85
N ALA A 82 -15.64 14.10 -27.89
CA ALA A 82 -16.69 13.33 -28.53
C ALA A 82 -17.41 12.39 -27.55
N LEU A 83 -16.65 11.64 -26.72
CA LEU A 83 -17.21 10.77 -25.68
C LEU A 83 -17.99 11.55 -24.60
N VAL A 84 -17.50 12.74 -24.22
CA VAL A 84 -18.22 13.61 -23.27
C VAL A 84 -19.53 14.14 -23.87
N LEU A 85 -19.54 14.48 -25.17
CA LEU A 85 -20.77 14.88 -25.87
C LEU A 85 -21.78 13.72 -25.97
N GLU A 86 -21.29 12.51 -26.23
CA GLU A 86 -22.12 11.30 -26.24
C GLU A 86 -22.72 11.02 -24.85
N ALA A 87 -21.91 11.09 -23.79
CA ALA A 87 -22.39 10.96 -22.42
C ALA A 87 -23.43 12.03 -22.04
N ARG A 88 -23.26 13.27 -22.52
CA ARG A 88 -24.24 14.35 -22.33
C ARG A 88 -25.55 14.00 -23.02
N LYS A 89 -25.48 13.56 -24.26
CA LYS A 89 -26.68 13.16 -25.04
C LYS A 89 -27.41 11.99 -24.36
N TYR A 90 -26.67 10.98 -23.89
CA TYR A 90 -27.25 9.87 -23.12
C TYR A 90 -28.00 10.37 -21.87
N LYS A 91 -27.41 11.30 -21.11
CA LYS A 91 -28.04 11.93 -19.94
C LYS A 91 -29.33 12.67 -20.31
N GLU A 92 -29.34 13.42 -21.42
CA GLU A 92 -30.50 14.14 -21.90
C GLU A 92 -31.62 13.19 -22.36
N GLU A 93 -31.28 12.07 -22.98
CA GLU A 93 -32.22 11.02 -23.43
C GLU A 93 -32.74 10.14 -22.28
N ASN A 94 -31.93 9.97 -21.19
CA ASN A 94 -32.26 9.14 -20.05
C ASN A 94 -32.13 9.93 -18.72
N PRO A 95 -33.01 10.91 -18.47
CA PRO A 95 -32.91 11.76 -17.30
C PRO A 95 -33.17 10.97 -16.03
N SER A 96 -32.15 10.88 -15.17
CA SER A 96 -32.22 10.28 -13.84
C SER A 96 -31.18 10.90 -12.91
N VAL A 97 -31.42 10.84 -11.61
CA VAL A 97 -30.47 11.32 -10.60
C VAL A 97 -29.11 10.60 -10.71
N GLU A 98 -29.14 9.33 -11.10
CA GLU A 98 -27.93 8.55 -11.30
C GLU A 98 -27.15 9.00 -12.54
N ALA A 99 -27.83 9.22 -13.68
CA ALA A 99 -27.20 9.72 -14.90
C ALA A 99 -26.55 11.10 -14.69
N ASP A 100 -27.20 11.97 -13.91
CA ASP A 100 -26.66 13.27 -13.51
C ASP A 100 -25.36 13.10 -12.70
N ARG A 101 -25.39 12.26 -11.69
CA ARG A 101 -24.20 11.99 -10.84
C ARG A 101 -23.03 11.41 -11.64
N TYR A 102 -23.29 10.46 -12.53
CA TYR A 102 -22.24 9.86 -13.37
C TYR A 102 -21.64 10.88 -14.33
N PHE A 103 -22.48 11.70 -14.96
CA PHE A 103 -22.00 12.74 -15.88
C PHE A 103 -21.16 13.80 -15.16
N ASP A 104 -21.61 14.28 -14.00
CA ASP A 104 -20.88 15.24 -13.20
C ASP A 104 -19.53 14.67 -12.72
N GLU A 105 -19.48 13.39 -12.32
CA GLU A 105 -18.25 12.71 -11.97
C GLU A 105 -17.29 12.59 -13.17
N LEU A 106 -17.80 12.25 -14.36
CA LEU A 106 -17.02 12.18 -15.58
C LEU A 106 -16.37 13.53 -15.93
N LEU A 107 -17.16 14.61 -15.88
CA LEU A 107 -16.64 15.96 -16.13
C LEU A 107 -15.58 16.37 -15.12
N ARG A 108 -15.80 16.09 -13.84
CA ARG A 108 -14.88 16.40 -12.78
C ARG A 108 -13.57 15.62 -12.93
N ARG A 109 -13.62 14.32 -13.27
CA ARG A 109 -12.43 13.51 -13.53
C ARG A 109 -11.67 14.00 -14.75
N LYS A 110 -12.37 14.33 -15.83
CA LYS A 110 -11.77 14.96 -17.02
C LYS A 110 -11.02 16.23 -16.65
N GLN A 111 -11.66 17.12 -15.88
CA GLN A 111 -11.06 18.37 -15.44
C GLN A 111 -9.83 18.11 -14.57
N TRP A 112 -9.94 17.21 -13.60
CA TRP A 112 -8.83 16.89 -12.70
C TRP A 112 -7.63 16.23 -13.40
N VAL A 113 -7.86 15.36 -14.40
CA VAL A 113 -6.79 14.77 -15.21
C VAL A 113 -6.12 15.82 -16.09
N ASN A 114 -6.90 16.76 -16.67
CA ASN A 114 -6.37 17.79 -17.58
C ASN A 114 -5.70 18.96 -16.86
N ALA A 115 -6.16 19.29 -15.67
CA ALA A 115 -5.64 20.35 -14.82
C ALA A 115 -5.63 19.88 -13.37
N PRO A 116 -4.69 19.01 -12.99
CA PRO A 116 -4.57 18.58 -11.61
C PRO A 116 -4.26 19.78 -10.71
N GLU A 117 -4.80 19.78 -9.49
CA GLU A 117 -4.50 20.82 -8.51
C GLU A 117 -2.98 20.95 -8.30
N ASP A 118 -2.54 22.17 -8.07
CA ASP A 118 -1.12 22.46 -7.86
C ASP A 118 -0.61 21.74 -6.61
N VAL A 119 0.33 20.83 -6.82
CA VAL A 119 1.03 20.13 -5.75
C VAL A 119 2.21 20.99 -5.34
N ASN A 120 2.25 21.45 -4.09
CA ASN A 120 3.40 22.20 -3.60
C ASN A 120 4.66 21.29 -3.56
N SER A 121 5.84 21.94 -3.57
CA SER A 121 7.14 21.25 -3.58
C SER A 121 7.32 20.32 -2.36
N PHE A 122 6.73 20.65 -1.21
CA PHE A 122 6.78 19.81 -0.01
C PHE A 122 6.04 18.48 -0.22
N ASN A 123 4.82 18.52 -0.79
CA ASN A 123 4.03 17.31 -1.02
C ASN A 123 4.71 16.36 -2.02
N SER A 124 5.29 16.93 -3.10
CA SER A 124 6.07 16.15 -4.06
C SER A 124 7.32 15.53 -3.42
N TRP A 125 8.03 16.29 -2.59
CA TRP A 125 9.18 15.78 -1.85
C TRP A 125 8.79 14.69 -0.85
N ALA A 126 7.75 14.91 -0.04
CA ALA A 126 7.27 13.94 0.95
C ALA A 126 6.84 12.62 0.30
N THR A 127 6.12 12.70 -0.84
CA THR A 127 5.70 11.53 -1.61
C THR A 127 6.90 10.76 -2.18
N SER A 128 7.84 11.46 -2.82
CA SER A 128 9.04 10.85 -3.39
C SER A 128 9.95 10.24 -2.32
N PHE A 129 10.12 10.93 -1.19
CA PHE A 129 10.91 10.44 -0.07
C PHE A 129 10.29 9.17 0.55
N SER A 130 8.98 9.17 0.77
CA SER A 130 8.27 7.99 1.27
C SER A 130 8.39 6.80 0.31
N PHE A 131 8.28 7.04 -0.99
CA PHE A 131 8.49 6.00 -2.00
C PHE A 131 9.88 5.39 -1.89
N LEU A 132 10.93 6.22 -1.85
CA LEU A 132 12.32 5.76 -1.74
C LEU A 132 12.58 5.03 -0.43
N TYR A 133 11.97 5.51 0.65
CA TYR A 133 12.13 4.90 1.96
C TYR A 133 11.54 3.48 2.00
N PHE A 134 10.31 3.26 1.50
CA PHE A 134 9.59 2.00 1.69
C PHE A 134 9.70 0.99 0.55
N LEU A 135 9.79 1.42 -0.72
CA LEU A 135 9.67 0.53 -1.88
C LEU A 135 10.99 0.11 -2.51
N THR A 136 12.12 0.53 -1.96
CA THR A 136 13.45 0.13 -2.46
C THR A 136 13.93 -1.22 -1.94
N ALA A 137 13.24 -1.80 -0.96
CA ALA A 137 13.59 -3.14 -0.46
C ALA A 137 13.29 -4.23 -1.50
N PRO A 138 14.19 -5.21 -1.71
CA PRO A 138 13.93 -6.34 -2.62
C PRO A 138 12.65 -7.09 -2.33
N ALA A 139 12.28 -7.24 -1.05
CA ALA A 139 11.00 -7.83 -0.64
C ALA A 139 9.79 -7.15 -1.28
N SER A 140 9.82 -5.82 -1.47
CA SER A 140 8.72 -5.09 -2.10
C SER A 140 8.52 -5.52 -3.55
N ALA A 141 9.59 -5.79 -4.29
CA ALA A 141 9.51 -6.32 -5.65
C ALA A 141 8.96 -7.75 -5.67
N LEU A 142 9.40 -8.61 -4.77
CA LEU A 142 8.94 -10.00 -4.67
C LEU A 142 7.46 -10.08 -4.24
N VAL A 143 7.03 -9.24 -3.32
CA VAL A 143 5.61 -9.09 -2.93
C VAL A 143 4.76 -8.61 -4.12
N ASN A 144 5.29 -7.70 -4.94
CA ASN A 144 4.58 -7.27 -6.15
C ASN A 144 4.38 -8.44 -7.14
N ILE A 145 5.39 -9.30 -7.33
CA ILE A 145 5.26 -10.51 -8.17
C ILE A 145 4.11 -11.42 -7.68
N ALA A 146 3.87 -11.49 -6.38
CA ALA A 146 2.79 -12.30 -5.81
C ALA A 146 1.39 -11.87 -6.28
N GLN A 147 1.22 -10.66 -6.81
CA GLN A 147 -0.05 -10.20 -7.37
C GLN A 147 -0.53 -11.07 -8.54
N THR A 148 0.38 -11.56 -9.37
CA THR A 148 0.01 -12.47 -10.47
C THR A 148 -0.63 -13.77 -9.96
N PRO A 149 -0.01 -14.59 -9.09
CA PRO A 149 -0.65 -15.80 -8.58
C PRO A 149 -1.86 -15.52 -7.69
N MET A 150 -1.90 -14.42 -6.95
CA MET A 150 -2.98 -14.14 -6.00
C MET A 150 -4.21 -13.49 -6.63
N VAL A 151 -4.05 -12.73 -7.71
CA VAL A 151 -5.14 -11.96 -8.34
C VAL A 151 -5.33 -12.33 -9.80
N ALA A 152 -4.28 -12.24 -10.64
CA ALA A 152 -4.43 -12.46 -12.08
C ALA A 152 -4.73 -13.93 -12.40
N PHE A 153 -4.08 -14.88 -11.73
CA PHE A 153 -4.35 -16.31 -11.93
C PHE A 153 -5.78 -16.70 -11.56
N PRO A 154 -6.35 -16.34 -10.39
CA PRO A 154 -7.76 -16.58 -10.09
C PRO A 154 -8.72 -15.89 -11.05
N TYR A 155 -8.41 -14.66 -11.45
CA TYR A 155 -9.24 -13.91 -12.38
C TYR A 155 -9.35 -14.61 -13.74
N LEU A 156 -8.22 -14.94 -14.33
CA LEU A 156 -8.14 -15.70 -15.57
C LEU A 156 -8.70 -17.12 -15.43
N GLY A 157 -8.41 -17.77 -14.30
CA GLY A 157 -8.87 -19.13 -13.98
C GLY A 157 -10.38 -19.25 -13.90
N GLY A 158 -11.04 -18.27 -13.30
CA GLY A 158 -12.50 -18.18 -13.27
C GLY A 158 -13.08 -18.11 -14.68
N LYS A 159 -12.46 -17.32 -15.55
CA LYS A 159 -12.92 -17.06 -16.91
C LYS A 159 -12.57 -18.18 -17.89
N PHE A 160 -11.34 -18.68 -17.90
CA PHE A 160 -10.80 -19.58 -18.92
C PHE A 160 -10.55 -21.01 -18.42
N GLY A 161 -10.65 -21.24 -17.11
CA GLY A 161 -10.30 -22.48 -16.45
C GLY A 161 -8.86 -22.49 -15.93
N TYR A 162 -8.67 -22.99 -14.70
CA TYR A 162 -7.40 -22.91 -13.97
C TYR A 162 -6.23 -23.63 -14.66
N GLY A 163 -6.47 -24.82 -15.24
CA GLY A 163 -5.41 -25.58 -15.92
C GLY A 163 -4.86 -24.86 -17.15
N LYS A 164 -5.74 -24.31 -18.00
CA LYS A 164 -5.34 -23.52 -19.17
C LYS A 164 -4.62 -22.25 -18.77
N THR A 165 -5.13 -21.56 -17.76
CA THR A 165 -4.54 -20.34 -17.22
C THR A 165 -3.14 -20.57 -16.68
N PHE A 166 -2.93 -21.65 -15.92
CA PHE A 166 -1.61 -22.01 -15.40
C PHE A 166 -0.61 -22.25 -16.54
N SER A 167 -1.02 -23.01 -17.57
CA SER A 167 -0.19 -23.25 -18.76
C SER A 167 0.15 -21.96 -19.48
N ALA A 168 -0.83 -21.08 -19.73
CA ALA A 168 -0.64 -19.83 -20.45
C ALA A 168 0.28 -18.85 -19.68
N LEU A 169 0.07 -18.67 -18.39
CA LEU A 169 0.94 -17.84 -17.54
C LEU A 169 2.35 -18.40 -17.42
N SER A 170 2.49 -19.73 -17.32
CA SER A 170 3.82 -20.38 -17.28
C SER A 170 4.57 -20.18 -18.58
N GLN A 171 3.90 -20.28 -19.72
CA GLN A 171 4.51 -20.04 -21.04
C GLN A 171 4.88 -18.56 -21.19
N ALA A 172 3.99 -17.63 -20.83
CA ALA A 172 4.27 -16.20 -20.89
C ALA A 172 5.45 -15.82 -19.99
N SER A 173 5.57 -16.43 -18.79
CA SER A 173 6.72 -16.24 -17.91
C SER A 173 8.02 -16.71 -18.53
N LYS A 174 8.03 -17.89 -19.20
CA LYS A 174 9.20 -18.37 -19.93
C LYS A 174 9.58 -17.41 -21.07
N ASP A 175 8.58 -16.86 -21.77
CA ASP A 175 8.80 -15.89 -22.84
C ASP A 175 9.41 -14.60 -22.31
N PHE A 176 8.97 -14.12 -21.15
CA PHE A 176 9.54 -12.95 -20.49
C PHE A 176 11.03 -13.14 -20.17
N PHE A 177 11.39 -14.26 -19.55
CA PHE A 177 12.78 -14.51 -19.15
C PHE A 177 13.70 -14.89 -20.31
N ALA A 178 13.17 -15.41 -21.42
CA ALA A 178 13.97 -15.85 -22.57
C ALA A 178 14.76 -14.72 -23.24
N SER A 179 14.29 -13.46 -23.14
CA SER A 179 14.97 -12.30 -23.71
C SER A 179 16.30 -11.95 -23.02
N GLY A 180 16.47 -12.34 -21.75
CA GLY A 180 17.59 -11.96 -20.90
C GLY A 180 18.60 -13.05 -20.59
N ILE A 181 18.17 -14.32 -20.52
CA ILE A 181 19.02 -15.43 -20.09
C ILE A 181 20.11 -15.71 -21.13
N GLY A 182 21.36 -15.67 -20.69
CA GLY A 182 22.53 -16.00 -21.52
C GLY A 182 22.95 -14.92 -22.54
N LYS A 183 22.27 -13.77 -22.62
CA LYS A 183 22.53 -12.73 -23.61
C LYS A 183 23.24 -11.50 -23.06
N GLY A 184 23.66 -11.50 -21.79
CA GLY A 184 24.38 -10.39 -21.14
C GLY A 184 23.59 -9.07 -21.04
N ARG A 185 22.26 -9.16 -21.11
CA ARG A 185 21.37 -8.01 -21.18
C ARG A 185 20.55 -7.92 -19.89
N GLY A 186 20.62 -6.79 -19.19
CA GLY A 186 19.98 -6.56 -17.90
C GLY A 186 18.46 -6.35 -17.93
N PHE A 187 17.78 -6.55 -19.07
CA PHE A 187 16.35 -6.28 -19.23
C PHE A 187 15.63 -7.49 -19.79
N TYR A 188 14.54 -7.85 -19.15
CA TYR A 188 13.62 -8.91 -19.57
C TYR A 188 12.37 -8.26 -20.18
N ASP A 189 11.90 -8.77 -21.32
CA ASP A 189 10.77 -8.21 -22.06
C ASP A 189 10.13 -9.26 -22.98
N VAL A 190 8.81 -9.43 -22.87
CA VAL A 190 8.03 -10.32 -23.74
C VAL A 190 8.08 -9.85 -25.20
N ILE A 191 7.94 -8.55 -25.45
CA ILE A 191 7.90 -7.98 -26.81
C ILE A 191 9.17 -8.35 -27.57
N ARG A 192 10.30 -8.26 -26.91
CA ARG A 192 11.59 -8.62 -27.51
C ARG A 192 11.68 -10.11 -27.83
N THR A 193 11.24 -10.97 -26.93
CA THR A 193 11.21 -12.42 -27.19
C THR A 193 10.31 -12.75 -28.38
N LEU A 194 9.15 -12.10 -28.47
CA LEU A 194 8.24 -12.29 -29.60
C LEU A 194 8.86 -11.78 -30.90
N GLN A 195 9.56 -10.64 -30.88
CA GLN A 195 10.28 -10.13 -32.05
C GLN A 195 11.34 -11.14 -32.54
N GLU A 196 12.19 -11.63 -31.64
CA GLU A 196 13.21 -12.63 -31.96
C GLU A 196 12.59 -13.92 -32.57
N ARG A 197 11.38 -14.29 -32.09
CA ARG A 197 10.67 -15.47 -32.63
C ARG A 197 10.02 -15.24 -34.00
N VAL A 198 9.59 -14.03 -34.31
CA VAL A 198 9.09 -13.66 -35.65
C VAL A 198 10.22 -13.73 -36.67
N ASP A 199 11.42 -13.30 -36.26
CA ASP A 199 12.62 -13.27 -37.10
C ASP A 199 13.29 -14.67 -37.26
N GLU A 200 12.77 -15.71 -36.60
CA GLU A 200 13.29 -17.07 -36.63
C GLU A 200 13.15 -17.68 -38.04
N LYS A 201 14.23 -18.28 -38.54
CA LYS A 201 14.25 -18.91 -39.87
C LYS A 201 13.60 -20.29 -39.83
N GLY A 202 12.86 -20.65 -40.87
CA GLY A 202 12.30 -22.00 -41.03
C GLY A 202 10.94 -22.24 -40.42
N ILE A 203 10.27 -21.21 -39.92
CA ILE A 203 8.89 -21.31 -39.45
C ILE A 203 7.89 -21.27 -40.62
N SER A 204 6.74 -21.92 -40.44
CA SER A 204 5.66 -21.89 -41.43
C SER A 204 5.00 -20.50 -41.49
N ASP A 205 4.42 -20.14 -42.66
CA ASP A 205 3.73 -18.86 -42.83
C ASP A 205 2.56 -18.67 -41.83
N ARG A 206 1.86 -19.76 -41.51
CA ARG A 206 0.79 -19.75 -40.51
C ARG A 206 1.30 -19.42 -39.10
N GLU A 207 2.44 -20.02 -38.75
CA GLU A 207 3.07 -19.77 -37.45
C GLU A 207 3.65 -18.36 -37.37
N ARG A 208 4.27 -17.90 -38.46
CA ARG A 208 4.78 -16.53 -38.56
C ARG A 208 3.65 -15.51 -38.37
N LYS A 209 2.54 -15.65 -39.08
CA LYS A 209 1.39 -14.79 -38.97
C LYS A 209 0.83 -14.73 -37.54
N ARG A 210 0.75 -15.89 -36.85
CA ARG A 210 0.30 -15.95 -35.46
C ARG A 210 1.24 -15.18 -34.52
N ARG A 211 2.57 -15.33 -34.71
CA ARG A 211 3.57 -14.62 -33.90
C ARG A 211 3.58 -13.13 -34.18
N GLU A 212 3.36 -12.71 -35.41
CA GLU A 212 3.17 -11.31 -35.80
C GLU A 212 1.91 -10.70 -35.14
N GLU A 213 0.80 -11.43 -35.10
CA GLU A 213 -0.41 -11.01 -34.40
C GLU A 213 -0.16 -10.85 -32.89
N GLU A 214 0.51 -11.80 -32.24
CA GLU A 214 0.88 -11.72 -30.82
C GLU A 214 1.79 -10.51 -30.56
N LEU A 215 2.83 -10.33 -31.38
CA LEU A 215 3.75 -9.20 -31.27
C LEU A 215 3.02 -7.87 -31.46
N GLY A 216 2.20 -7.73 -32.49
CA GLY A 216 1.44 -6.53 -32.78
C GLY A 216 0.46 -6.18 -31.66
N ALA A 217 -0.16 -7.17 -31.03
CA ALA A 217 -1.02 -6.96 -29.88
C ALA A 217 -0.22 -6.43 -28.66
N MET A 218 0.93 -7.03 -28.35
CA MET A 218 1.76 -6.57 -27.22
C MET A 218 2.38 -5.18 -27.49
N GLN A 219 2.74 -4.86 -28.72
CA GLN A 219 3.20 -3.53 -29.11
C GLN A 219 2.11 -2.46 -28.94
N LYS A 220 0.88 -2.73 -29.36
CA LYS A 220 -0.26 -1.82 -29.15
C LYS A 220 -0.51 -1.57 -27.65
N LEU A 221 -0.47 -2.60 -26.80
CA LEU A 221 -0.61 -2.47 -25.34
C LEU A 221 0.55 -1.72 -24.71
N TYR A 222 1.73 -1.79 -25.29
CA TYR A 222 2.88 -1.00 -24.87
C TYR A 222 2.70 0.48 -25.26
N GLU A 223 2.31 0.75 -26.50
CA GLU A 223 2.10 2.10 -27.02
C GLU A 223 0.99 2.86 -26.29
N ASP A 224 -0.09 2.16 -25.91
CA ASP A 224 -1.19 2.78 -25.14
C ASP A 224 -0.88 2.89 -23.64
N GLY A 225 0.30 2.43 -23.21
CA GLY A 225 0.79 2.52 -21.84
C GLY A 225 0.27 1.45 -20.90
N THR A 226 -0.52 0.47 -21.33
CA THR A 226 -1.05 -0.60 -20.49
C THR A 226 0.05 -1.44 -19.88
N LEU A 227 1.10 -1.77 -20.64
CA LEU A 227 2.23 -2.57 -20.17
C LEU A 227 3.31 -1.76 -19.44
N ASN A 228 3.37 -0.46 -19.66
CA ASN A 228 4.40 0.44 -19.13
C ASN A 228 3.91 1.39 -18.05
N ARG A 229 2.65 1.29 -17.63
CA ARG A 229 2.12 2.09 -16.52
C ARG A 229 2.75 1.63 -15.23
N THR A 230 3.97 2.07 -15.01
CA THR A 230 4.67 1.76 -13.79
C THR A 230 4.07 2.55 -12.63
N GLN A 231 3.53 1.86 -11.65
CA GLN A 231 3.20 2.41 -10.34
C GLN A 231 4.35 3.26 -9.80
N THR A 232 5.58 2.85 -10.11
CA THR A 232 6.83 3.49 -9.71
C THR A 232 6.85 4.97 -10.03
N LEU A 233 6.49 5.37 -11.25
CA LEU A 233 6.47 6.78 -11.65
C LEU A 233 5.33 7.54 -10.99
N SER A 234 4.16 6.92 -10.86
CA SER A 234 3.00 7.54 -10.22
C SER A 234 3.14 7.63 -8.71
N LEU A 235 3.66 6.57 -8.06
CA LEU A 235 3.92 6.54 -6.61
C LEU A 235 5.08 7.45 -6.21
N ALA A 236 6.10 7.60 -7.07
CA ALA A 236 7.20 8.51 -6.84
C ALA A 236 6.82 9.99 -7.02
N GLY A 237 5.57 10.27 -7.45
CA GLY A 237 5.15 11.64 -7.76
C GLY A 237 5.88 12.26 -8.95
N LEU A 238 6.66 11.45 -9.69
CA LEU A 238 7.48 11.89 -10.83
C LEU A 238 6.66 11.97 -12.13
N ALA A 239 5.53 11.24 -12.19
CA ALA A 239 4.69 11.17 -13.39
C ALA A 239 3.94 12.47 -13.70
N GLU A 240 3.74 13.32 -12.70
CA GLU A 240 2.85 14.47 -12.82
C GLU A 240 3.61 15.79 -13.03
N ARG A 241 4.83 15.94 -12.50
CA ARG A 241 5.69 17.11 -12.71
C ARG A 241 7.17 16.78 -12.48
N PRO A 242 7.90 16.27 -13.47
CA PRO A 242 9.36 16.07 -13.35
C PRO A 242 10.10 17.36 -13.04
N SER A 243 9.56 18.52 -13.48
CA SER A 243 10.16 19.84 -13.23
C SER A 243 10.13 20.24 -11.77
N ASP A 244 9.05 19.97 -11.02
CA ASP A 244 8.90 20.42 -9.64
C ASP A 244 9.76 19.60 -8.67
N VAL A 245 9.90 18.30 -8.92
CA VAL A 245 10.84 17.45 -8.18
C VAL A 245 12.29 17.89 -8.42
N LEU A 246 12.58 18.40 -9.61
CA LEU A 246 13.91 18.92 -9.98
C LEU A 246 14.14 20.38 -9.54
N GLN A 247 13.09 21.20 -9.35
CA GLN A 247 13.21 22.60 -8.97
C GLN A 247 13.12 22.85 -7.46
N GLY A 248 12.37 22.04 -6.69
CA GLY A 248 11.95 22.40 -5.31
C GLY A 248 12.97 21.92 -4.29
N GLY A 249 13.76 21.44 -3.90
CA GLY A 249 14.56 21.01 -2.74
C GLY A 249 15.55 19.89 -3.06
N LEU A 250 15.16 18.93 -3.84
CA LEU A 250 16.06 17.93 -4.40
C LEU A 250 16.99 18.56 -5.45
N GLY A 251 16.55 19.57 -6.20
CA GLY A 251 17.37 20.26 -7.19
C GLY A 251 18.56 21.01 -6.61
N SER A 252 18.51 21.51 -5.39
CA SER A 252 19.65 22.14 -4.71
C SER A 252 20.65 21.11 -4.18
N VAL A 253 20.17 19.96 -3.75
CA VAL A 253 20.98 18.81 -3.29
C VAL A 253 21.56 18.05 -4.49
N MET A 254 20.83 17.99 -5.62
CA MET A 254 21.25 17.35 -6.88
C MET A 254 22.41 18.03 -7.60
N ARG A 255 22.73 19.28 -7.28
CA ARG A 255 23.94 19.95 -7.81
C ARG A 255 25.24 19.40 -7.23
N ASN A 256 25.18 18.63 -6.16
CA ASN A 256 26.37 18.07 -5.53
C ASN A 256 26.73 16.72 -6.16
N LYS A 257 28.00 16.48 -6.51
CA LYS A 257 28.50 15.24 -7.13
C LYS A 257 28.12 13.96 -6.33
N SER A 258 27.95 14.08 -5.02
CA SER A 258 27.46 13.01 -4.12
C SER A 258 26.02 12.56 -4.43
N PHE A 259 25.21 13.44 -4.97
CA PHE A 259 23.81 13.15 -5.28
C PHE A 259 23.64 12.24 -6.50
N THR A 260 24.57 12.30 -7.45
CA THR A 260 24.57 11.40 -8.62
C THR A 260 24.71 9.94 -8.21
N THR A 261 25.41 9.67 -7.13
CA THR A 261 25.55 8.32 -6.57
C THR A 261 24.26 7.87 -5.88
N VAL A 262 23.59 8.75 -5.13
CA VAL A 262 22.29 8.48 -4.51
C VAL A 262 21.23 8.23 -5.58
N GLN A 263 21.20 9.00 -6.65
CA GLN A 263 20.28 8.74 -7.76
C GLN A 263 20.52 7.41 -8.44
N LYS A 264 21.77 7.03 -8.68
CA LYS A 264 22.10 5.71 -9.24
C LYS A 264 21.66 4.56 -8.33
N VAL A 265 21.87 4.71 -7.02
CA VAL A 265 21.42 3.75 -6.01
C VAL A 265 19.89 3.70 -5.96
N THR A 266 19.24 4.84 -5.98
CA THR A 266 17.76 4.94 -6.00
C THR A 266 17.15 4.33 -7.25
N TYR A 267 17.72 4.62 -8.42
CA TYR A 267 17.30 3.98 -9.66
C TYR A 267 17.55 2.48 -9.64
N GLY A 268 18.68 2.04 -9.10
CA GLY A 268 19.01 0.62 -8.95
C GLY A 268 18.04 -0.11 -8.00
N LEU A 269 17.70 0.52 -6.89
CA LEU A 269 16.78 -0.05 -5.90
C LEU A 269 15.31 -0.03 -6.38
N GLY A 270 14.87 1.04 -7.03
CA GLY A 270 13.54 1.14 -7.64
C GLY A 270 13.37 0.28 -8.89
N TYR A 271 14.48 -0.10 -9.52
CA TYR A 271 14.50 -0.93 -10.72
C TYR A 271 13.88 -2.31 -10.49
N ALA A 272 14.19 -2.97 -9.39
CA ALA A 272 13.63 -4.29 -9.07
C ALA A 272 12.09 -4.26 -8.96
N PHE A 273 11.56 -3.25 -8.27
CA PHE A 273 10.10 -3.06 -8.16
C PHE A 273 9.46 -2.78 -9.52
N ASN A 274 10.08 -1.94 -10.34
CA ASN A 274 9.61 -1.65 -11.68
C ASN A 274 9.61 -2.89 -12.58
N GLN A 275 10.66 -3.71 -12.51
CA GLN A 275 10.74 -4.96 -13.29
C GLN A 275 9.69 -5.99 -12.85
N ALA A 276 9.37 -6.05 -11.56
CA ALA A 276 8.28 -6.88 -11.05
C ALA A 276 6.92 -6.47 -11.63
N GLU A 277 6.66 -5.16 -11.71
CA GLU A 277 5.44 -4.62 -12.31
C GLU A 277 5.35 -4.90 -13.83
N VAL A 278 6.45 -4.69 -14.55
CA VAL A 278 6.55 -5.00 -15.99
C VAL A 278 6.33 -6.50 -16.22
N PHE A 279 6.95 -7.36 -15.40
CA PHE A 279 6.74 -8.81 -15.44
C PHE A 279 5.26 -9.15 -15.31
N ASN A 280 4.62 -8.71 -14.23
CA ASN A 280 3.22 -9.01 -13.95
C ASN A 280 2.30 -8.61 -15.11
N ARG A 281 2.43 -7.38 -15.61
CA ARG A 281 1.57 -6.85 -16.69
C ARG A 281 1.79 -7.57 -18.01
N GLN A 282 3.04 -7.78 -18.38
CA GLN A 282 3.36 -8.40 -19.67
C GLN A 282 2.95 -9.88 -19.74
N ILE A 283 3.22 -10.67 -18.69
CA ILE A 283 2.84 -12.08 -18.67
C ILE A 283 1.32 -12.26 -18.61
N THR A 284 0.63 -11.41 -17.85
CA THR A 284 -0.84 -11.44 -17.76
C THR A 284 -1.47 -11.04 -19.11
N ALA A 285 -0.98 -10.00 -19.75
CA ALA A 285 -1.46 -9.55 -21.05
C ALA A 285 -1.29 -10.66 -22.12
N LEU A 286 -0.09 -11.24 -22.21
CA LEU A 286 0.19 -12.28 -23.19
C LEU A 286 -0.64 -13.55 -22.93
N ALA A 287 -0.74 -13.97 -21.67
CA ALA A 287 -1.57 -15.13 -21.31
C ALA A 287 -3.06 -14.88 -21.62
N ALA A 288 -3.58 -13.70 -21.24
CA ALA A 288 -4.97 -13.33 -21.52
C ALA A 288 -5.27 -13.28 -23.04
N TYR A 289 -4.37 -12.68 -23.81
CA TYR A 289 -4.49 -12.63 -25.27
C TYR A 289 -4.52 -14.04 -25.88
N ARG A 290 -3.59 -14.91 -25.49
CA ARG A 290 -3.54 -16.31 -25.96
C ARG A 290 -4.79 -17.10 -25.62
N LEU A 291 -5.26 -16.99 -24.37
CA LEU A 291 -6.49 -17.65 -23.91
C LEU A 291 -7.73 -17.15 -24.66
N ALA A 292 -7.81 -15.84 -24.93
CA ALA A 292 -8.88 -15.26 -25.72
C ALA A 292 -8.85 -15.76 -27.18
N LYS A 293 -7.67 -15.86 -27.78
CA LYS A 293 -7.48 -16.43 -29.13
C LYS A 293 -7.84 -17.92 -29.19
N GLU A 294 -7.51 -18.71 -28.15
CA GLU A 294 -7.92 -20.12 -28.05
C GLU A 294 -9.45 -20.29 -27.99
N ARG A 295 -10.17 -19.31 -27.47
CA ARG A 295 -11.65 -19.27 -27.51
C ARG A 295 -12.21 -18.86 -28.87
N GLY A 296 -11.35 -18.55 -29.85
CA GLY A 296 -11.77 -18.15 -31.19
C GLY A 296 -12.13 -16.67 -31.32
N LEU A 297 -11.79 -15.82 -30.37
CA LEU A 297 -12.05 -14.39 -30.46
C LEU A 297 -11.18 -13.72 -31.54
N THR A 298 -11.70 -12.67 -32.16
CA THR A 298 -10.95 -11.88 -33.14
C THR A 298 -9.76 -11.18 -32.46
N PRO A 299 -8.68 -10.83 -33.20
CA PRO A 299 -7.51 -10.18 -32.62
C PRO A 299 -7.82 -8.89 -31.83
N ASP A 300 -8.74 -8.07 -32.33
CA ASP A 300 -9.09 -6.81 -31.67
C ASP A 300 -9.88 -7.04 -30.38
N VAL A 301 -10.81 -8.00 -30.35
CA VAL A 301 -11.55 -8.38 -29.14
C VAL A 301 -10.61 -9.02 -28.11
N ALA A 302 -9.69 -9.88 -28.56
CA ALA A 302 -8.68 -10.50 -27.69
C ALA A 302 -7.73 -9.45 -27.09
N LEU A 303 -7.34 -8.44 -27.88
CA LEU A 303 -6.52 -7.32 -27.44
C LEU A 303 -7.24 -6.50 -26.36
N GLN A 304 -8.51 -6.11 -26.60
CA GLN A 304 -9.28 -5.35 -25.63
C GLN A 304 -9.48 -6.15 -24.34
N MET A 305 -9.81 -7.44 -24.45
CA MET A 305 -9.94 -8.31 -23.28
C MET A 305 -8.64 -8.43 -22.48
N ALA A 306 -7.49 -8.56 -23.14
CA ALA A 306 -6.19 -8.58 -22.46
C ALA A 306 -5.92 -7.28 -21.73
N LYS A 307 -6.24 -6.13 -22.34
CA LYS A 307 -6.13 -4.81 -21.72
C LYS A 307 -7.00 -4.69 -20.48
N ASP A 308 -8.26 -5.08 -20.56
CA ASP A 308 -9.21 -5.00 -19.45
C ASP A 308 -8.77 -5.89 -18.28
N ILE A 309 -8.32 -7.12 -18.57
CA ILE A 309 -7.82 -8.05 -17.56
C ILE A 309 -6.58 -7.50 -16.86
N VAL A 310 -5.61 -6.92 -17.59
CA VAL A 310 -4.44 -6.29 -16.98
C VAL A 310 -4.84 -5.14 -16.07
N ASN A 311 -5.75 -4.27 -16.52
CA ASN A 311 -6.19 -3.13 -15.74
C ASN A 311 -6.98 -3.55 -14.47
N GLU A 312 -7.76 -4.63 -14.54
CA GLU A 312 -8.52 -5.14 -13.39
C GLU A 312 -7.66 -5.95 -12.40
N THR A 313 -6.62 -6.64 -12.87
CA THR A 313 -5.81 -7.52 -12.02
C THR A 313 -4.52 -6.88 -11.49
N HIS A 314 -3.94 -5.95 -12.25
CA HIS A 314 -2.75 -5.20 -11.86
C HIS A 314 -3.06 -3.73 -11.57
N PHE A 315 -4.33 -3.37 -11.57
CA PHE A 315 -4.90 -2.08 -11.25
C PHE A 315 -4.33 -0.90 -12.05
N GLU A 316 -5.08 0.15 -12.13
CA GLU A 316 -4.64 1.41 -12.72
C GLU A 316 -4.51 2.47 -11.62
N TYR A 317 -3.29 2.97 -11.40
CA TYR A 317 -2.99 3.93 -10.33
C TYR A 317 -2.92 5.36 -10.83
N THR A 318 -3.50 5.65 -12.00
CA THR A 318 -3.55 6.99 -12.55
C THR A 318 -4.53 7.88 -11.78
N ASN A 319 -4.43 9.18 -12.01
CA ASN A 319 -5.35 10.13 -11.40
C ASN A 319 -6.81 9.89 -11.81
N ALA A 320 -7.04 9.33 -13.00
CA ALA A 320 -8.39 9.05 -13.49
C ALA A 320 -9.16 8.04 -12.64
N THR A 321 -8.48 7.09 -11.99
CA THR A 321 -9.10 6.00 -11.23
C THR A 321 -9.17 6.25 -9.73
N LYS A 322 -8.45 7.26 -9.22
CA LYS A 322 -8.46 7.58 -7.77
C LYS A 322 -9.83 8.06 -7.30
N PRO A 323 -10.37 7.55 -6.18
CA PRO A 323 -11.59 8.07 -5.59
C PRO A 323 -11.39 9.50 -5.06
N ARG A 324 -12.50 10.24 -4.90
CA ARG A 324 -12.46 11.66 -4.50
C ARG A 324 -11.65 11.92 -3.24
N PHE A 325 -11.78 11.08 -2.21
CA PHE A 325 -11.08 11.26 -0.94
C PHE A 325 -9.56 11.04 -1.04
N MET A 326 -9.06 10.42 -2.13
CA MET A 326 -7.63 10.26 -2.41
C MET A 326 -7.06 11.34 -3.35
N GLN A 327 -7.91 12.26 -3.81
CA GLN A 327 -7.50 13.37 -4.66
C GLN A 327 -7.02 14.55 -3.80
N GLY A 328 -6.20 15.40 -4.38
CA GLY A 328 -5.66 16.57 -3.70
C GLY A 328 -4.28 16.37 -3.08
N PRO A 329 -3.61 17.46 -2.74
CA PRO A 329 -2.20 17.45 -2.34
C PRO A 329 -1.93 16.68 -1.03
N THR A 330 -2.74 16.91 0.00
CA THR A 330 -2.61 16.24 1.31
C THR A 330 -3.01 14.76 1.24
N ALA A 331 -4.08 14.46 0.50
CA ALA A 331 -4.56 13.10 0.33
C ALA A 331 -3.52 12.20 -0.35
N ARG A 332 -2.68 12.75 -1.22
CA ARG A 332 -1.57 12.01 -1.85
C ARG A 332 -0.55 11.51 -0.85
N ILE A 333 -0.23 12.29 0.18
CA ILE A 333 0.72 11.88 1.23
C ILE A 333 0.08 10.79 2.09
N ILE A 334 -1.17 10.99 2.51
CA ILE A 334 -1.89 10.09 3.41
C ILE A 334 -2.14 8.73 2.73
N PHE A 335 -2.65 8.75 1.50
CA PHE A 335 -3.10 7.55 0.79
C PHE A 335 -2.09 7.01 -0.23
N GLN A 336 -0.82 7.42 -0.17
CA GLN A 336 0.20 7.07 -1.18
C GLN A 336 0.25 5.57 -1.49
N PHE A 337 0.22 4.70 -0.49
CA PHE A 337 0.26 3.24 -0.65
C PHE A 337 -1.10 2.56 -0.45
N LYS A 338 -2.17 3.33 -0.22
CA LYS A 338 -3.53 2.79 -0.03
C LYS A 338 -4.29 2.56 -1.35
N ASN A 339 -3.73 2.97 -2.48
CA ASN A 339 -4.35 2.74 -3.79
C ASN A 339 -4.55 1.24 -4.08
N TYR A 340 -3.58 0.39 -3.73
CA TYR A 340 -3.72 -1.06 -3.85
C TYR A 340 -4.90 -1.57 -3.00
N ALA A 341 -4.95 -1.19 -1.73
CA ALA A 341 -6.03 -1.59 -0.83
C ALA A 341 -7.40 -1.17 -1.36
N GLN A 342 -7.51 0.04 -1.88
CA GLN A 342 -8.76 0.57 -2.45
C GLN A 342 -9.18 -0.22 -3.69
N GLN A 343 -8.28 -0.46 -4.64
CA GLN A 343 -8.58 -1.20 -5.87
C GLN A 343 -8.91 -2.67 -5.57
N MET A 344 -8.16 -3.29 -4.66
CA MET A 344 -8.41 -4.67 -4.25
C MET A 344 -9.75 -4.81 -3.52
N THR A 345 -10.08 -3.89 -2.62
CA THR A 345 -11.39 -3.86 -1.95
C THR A 345 -12.52 -3.72 -2.98
N TYR A 346 -12.36 -2.83 -3.95
CA TYR A 346 -13.34 -2.67 -5.02
C TYR A 346 -13.51 -3.95 -5.84
N LEU A 347 -12.41 -4.59 -6.24
CA LEU A 347 -12.43 -5.87 -6.96
C LEU A 347 -13.18 -6.96 -6.17
N LEU A 348 -12.88 -7.10 -4.87
CA LEU A 348 -13.52 -8.08 -4.00
C LEU A 348 -15.01 -7.82 -3.84
N VAL A 349 -15.40 -6.58 -3.52
CA VAL A 349 -16.83 -6.21 -3.35
C VAL A 349 -17.61 -6.42 -4.65
N ARG A 350 -17.04 -6.02 -5.78
CA ARG A 350 -17.64 -6.25 -7.10
C ARG A 350 -17.78 -7.74 -7.38
N THR A 351 -16.72 -8.53 -7.15
CA THR A 351 -16.73 -9.98 -7.38
C THR A 351 -17.75 -10.68 -6.49
N VAL A 352 -17.88 -10.29 -5.21
CA VAL A 352 -18.91 -10.81 -4.30
C VAL A 352 -20.31 -10.45 -4.80
N ASN A 353 -20.51 -9.20 -5.23
CA ASN A 353 -21.81 -8.79 -5.76
C ASN A 353 -22.19 -9.57 -7.04
N GLU A 354 -21.27 -9.74 -7.97
CA GLU A 354 -21.45 -10.55 -9.18
C GLU A 354 -21.73 -12.04 -8.80
N ALA A 355 -20.96 -12.61 -7.87
CA ALA A 355 -21.10 -14.01 -7.43
C ALA A 355 -22.46 -14.31 -6.76
N VAL A 356 -23.09 -13.31 -6.14
CA VAL A 356 -24.33 -13.48 -5.38
C VAL A 356 -25.56 -13.01 -6.17
N ARG A 357 -25.47 -11.83 -6.80
CA ARG A 357 -26.63 -11.10 -7.31
C ARG A 357 -26.75 -11.04 -8.83
N ASP A 358 -25.71 -11.42 -9.59
CA ASP A 358 -25.78 -11.32 -11.04
C ASP A 358 -26.93 -12.17 -11.61
N ALA A 359 -27.63 -11.63 -12.60
CA ALA A 359 -28.75 -12.31 -13.25
C ALA A 359 -28.27 -13.35 -14.29
N ASP A 360 -27.06 -13.17 -14.85
CA ASP A 360 -26.46 -14.11 -15.78
C ASP A 360 -25.77 -15.25 -15.02
N PRO A 361 -26.24 -16.51 -15.17
CA PRO A 361 -25.65 -17.65 -14.50
C PRO A 361 -24.18 -17.90 -14.86
N GLU A 362 -23.75 -17.55 -16.08
CA GLU A 362 -22.38 -17.72 -16.53
C GLU A 362 -21.45 -16.71 -15.85
N VAL A 363 -21.84 -15.43 -15.79
CA VAL A 363 -21.13 -14.37 -15.07
C VAL A 363 -21.06 -14.70 -13.58
N LYS A 364 -22.16 -15.17 -13.00
CA LYS A 364 -22.24 -15.57 -11.60
C LYS A 364 -21.26 -16.70 -11.29
N LEU A 365 -21.24 -17.75 -12.12
CA LEU A 365 -20.32 -18.89 -11.92
C LEU A 365 -18.85 -18.48 -12.10
N GLU A 366 -18.56 -17.61 -13.09
CA GLU A 366 -17.21 -17.06 -13.28
C GLU A 366 -16.76 -16.28 -12.04
N ALA A 367 -17.63 -15.42 -11.50
CA ALA A 367 -17.34 -14.63 -10.30
C ALA A 367 -17.16 -15.51 -9.05
N GLN A 368 -17.96 -16.56 -8.89
CA GLN A 368 -17.79 -17.53 -7.79
C GLN A 368 -16.45 -18.26 -7.88
N LYS A 369 -16.05 -18.71 -9.06
CA LYS A 369 -14.73 -19.32 -9.28
C LYS A 369 -13.61 -18.33 -8.99
N ARG A 370 -13.72 -17.09 -9.48
CA ARG A 370 -12.76 -16.01 -9.24
C ARG A 370 -12.59 -15.74 -7.75
N LEU A 371 -13.69 -15.56 -7.03
CA LEU A 371 -13.69 -15.32 -5.58
C LEU A 371 -13.04 -16.49 -4.83
N GLY A 372 -13.50 -17.71 -5.09
CA GLY A 372 -12.93 -18.92 -4.50
C GLY A 372 -11.44 -19.06 -4.77
N GLY A 373 -11.01 -18.75 -5.98
CA GLY A 373 -9.59 -18.76 -6.36
C GLY A 373 -8.77 -17.70 -5.63
N ILE A 374 -9.28 -16.47 -5.49
CA ILE A 374 -8.59 -15.41 -4.74
C ILE A 374 -8.45 -15.81 -3.26
N LEU A 375 -9.53 -16.30 -2.65
CA LEU A 375 -9.49 -16.74 -1.24
C LEU A 375 -8.56 -17.94 -1.05
N PHE A 376 -8.59 -18.92 -1.96
CA PHE A 376 -7.69 -20.08 -1.93
C PHE A 376 -6.23 -19.67 -2.05
N MET A 377 -5.90 -18.82 -3.03
CA MET A 377 -4.51 -18.35 -3.22
C MET A 377 -4.06 -17.48 -2.05
N THR A 378 -4.93 -16.64 -1.50
CA THR A 378 -4.61 -15.88 -0.29
C THR A 378 -4.36 -16.83 0.89
N GLY A 379 -5.19 -17.85 1.07
CA GLY A 379 -4.97 -18.87 2.10
C GLY A 379 -3.66 -19.65 1.91
N LEU A 380 -3.29 -19.95 0.66
CA LEU A 380 -2.02 -20.62 0.34
C LEU A 380 -0.80 -19.75 0.68
N PHE A 381 -0.86 -18.45 0.41
CA PHE A 381 0.24 -17.52 0.65
C PHE A 381 0.30 -16.96 2.06
N ALA A 382 -0.85 -16.70 2.68
CA ALA A 382 -0.95 -15.97 3.94
C ALA A 382 -1.83 -16.66 5.00
N GLY A 383 -2.35 -17.85 4.73
CA GLY A 383 -3.21 -18.59 5.65
C GLY A 383 -4.60 -17.95 5.82
N TYR A 384 -5.39 -18.49 6.75
CA TYR A 384 -6.69 -17.92 7.04
C TYR A 384 -6.58 -16.56 7.74
N GLU A 385 -5.51 -16.30 8.50
CA GLU A 385 -5.25 -15.00 9.11
C GLU A 385 -5.01 -13.90 8.07
N GLY A 386 -4.52 -14.26 6.88
CA GLY A 386 -4.33 -13.34 5.76
C GLY A 386 -5.58 -13.10 4.90
N LEU A 387 -6.70 -13.75 5.15
CA LEU A 387 -7.93 -13.57 4.38
C LEU A 387 -8.49 -12.15 4.54
N PRO A 388 -9.16 -11.61 3.51
CA PRO A 388 -9.77 -10.29 3.59
C PRO A 388 -10.75 -10.21 4.78
N MET A 389 -10.66 -9.14 5.55
CA MET A 389 -11.56 -8.86 6.69
C MET A 389 -11.54 -9.94 7.80
N TYR A 390 -10.50 -10.77 7.90
CA TYR A 390 -10.37 -11.76 8.96
C TYR A 390 -10.47 -11.12 10.36
N TRP A 391 -9.90 -9.93 10.55
CA TRP A 391 -9.99 -9.17 11.82
C TRP A 391 -11.43 -8.88 12.24
N VAL A 392 -12.37 -8.73 11.29
CA VAL A 392 -13.81 -8.57 11.61
C VAL A 392 -14.38 -9.87 12.17
N ILE A 393 -14.03 -10.99 11.52
CA ILE A 393 -14.48 -12.32 11.98
C ILE A 393 -13.92 -12.60 13.37
N GLU A 394 -12.62 -12.38 13.57
CA GLU A 394 -11.96 -12.53 14.87
C GLU A 394 -12.61 -11.64 15.93
N GLY A 395 -12.84 -10.36 15.64
CA GLY A 395 -13.48 -9.42 16.57
C GLY A 395 -14.92 -9.80 16.92
N VAL A 396 -15.72 -10.24 15.94
CA VAL A 396 -17.10 -10.72 16.20
C VAL A 396 -17.08 -12.00 17.03
N MET A 397 -16.22 -12.96 16.69
CA MET A 397 -16.12 -14.22 17.45
C MET A 397 -15.64 -13.97 18.87
N ASN A 398 -14.63 -13.14 19.05
CA ASN A 398 -14.18 -12.75 20.39
C ASN A 398 -15.32 -12.10 21.18
N ALA A 399 -16.03 -11.13 20.61
CA ALA A 399 -17.15 -10.46 21.29
C ALA A 399 -18.34 -11.38 21.58
N MET A 400 -18.57 -12.43 20.78
CA MET A 400 -19.66 -13.38 20.99
C MET A 400 -19.36 -14.41 22.08
N PHE A 401 -18.11 -14.79 22.24
CA PHE A 401 -17.67 -15.85 23.16
C PHE A 401 -16.85 -15.32 24.33
N ASP A 402 -16.60 -13.98 24.35
CA ASP A 402 -15.94 -13.32 25.48
C ASP A 402 -16.83 -13.41 26.71
N ASP A 403 -16.31 -13.98 27.79
CA ASP A 403 -16.95 -14.00 29.09
C ASP A 403 -16.22 -12.98 29.99
N GLU A 404 -16.96 -12.31 30.87
CA GLU A 404 -16.35 -11.36 31.82
C GLU A 404 -15.22 -12.01 32.62
N ASP A 405 -15.30 -13.33 32.80
CA ASP A 405 -14.34 -14.10 33.57
C ASP A 405 -13.23 -14.77 32.74
N GLU A 406 -13.43 -15.03 31.43
CA GLU A 406 -12.42 -15.63 30.56
C GLU A 406 -12.42 -14.97 29.19
N PRO A 407 -11.41 -14.10 28.87
CA PRO A 407 -11.31 -13.49 27.57
C PRO A 407 -11.11 -14.59 26.50
N TYR A 408 -11.96 -14.60 25.50
CA TYR A 408 -11.92 -15.57 24.42
C TYR A 408 -11.01 -15.05 23.30
N ASP A 409 -10.01 -15.83 22.91
CA ASP A 409 -9.16 -15.57 21.75
C ASP A 409 -9.50 -16.59 20.64
N PHE A 410 -10.28 -16.16 19.67
CA PHE A 410 -10.70 -16.98 18.53
C PHE A 410 -9.51 -17.55 17.75
N ASN A 411 -8.48 -16.74 17.51
CA ASN A 411 -7.33 -17.17 16.72
C ASN A 411 -6.54 -18.28 17.43
N ASN A 412 -6.30 -18.13 18.72
CA ASN A 412 -5.63 -19.17 19.53
C ASN A 412 -6.50 -20.43 19.66
N SER A 413 -7.80 -20.27 19.85
CA SER A 413 -8.74 -21.40 19.92
C SER A 413 -8.77 -22.18 18.60
N ALA A 414 -8.82 -21.49 17.46
CA ALA A 414 -8.76 -22.11 16.14
C ALA A 414 -7.42 -22.82 15.90
N LYS A 415 -6.28 -22.20 16.23
CA LYS A 415 -4.95 -22.82 16.12
C LYS A 415 -4.84 -24.08 16.96
N ASN A 416 -5.29 -24.04 18.22
CA ASN A 416 -5.27 -25.19 19.13
C ASN A 416 -6.14 -26.33 18.59
N THR A 417 -7.37 -26.03 18.15
CA THR A 417 -8.27 -27.04 17.56
C THR A 417 -7.65 -27.69 16.33
N ILE A 418 -7.03 -26.91 15.45
CA ILE A 418 -6.35 -27.46 14.27
C ILE A 418 -5.11 -28.27 14.67
N ALA A 419 -4.37 -27.81 15.67
CA ALA A 419 -3.19 -28.53 16.16
C ALA A 419 -3.55 -29.87 16.80
N ASP A 420 -4.65 -29.93 17.54
CA ASP A 420 -5.16 -31.17 18.17
C ASP A 420 -5.65 -32.17 17.13
N LEU A 421 -6.29 -31.69 16.05
CA LEU A 421 -6.84 -32.56 15.00
C LEU A 421 -5.81 -33.00 13.95
N PHE A 422 -4.90 -32.10 13.56
CA PHE A 422 -4.01 -32.29 12.40
C PHE A 422 -2.52 -32.07 12.72
N GLY A 423 -2.19 -31.74 13.96
CA GLY A 423 -0.83 -31.45 14.42
C GLY A 423 -0.43 -29.99 14.24
N SER A 424 0.59 -29.56 15.02
CA SER A 424 1.06 -28.18 15.09
C SER A 424 1.59 -27.63 13.75
N ASN A 425 2.15 -28.49 12.89
CA ASN A 425 2.59 -28.09 11.55
C ASN A 425 1.42 -27.70 10.66
N ALA A 426 0.31 -28.45 10.72
CA ALA A 426 -0.90 -28.13 9.98
C ALA A 426 -1.53 -26.82 10.48
N ALA A 427 -1.55 -26.59 11.79
CA ALA A 427 -2.04 -25.34 12.36
C ALA A 427 -1.27 -24.14 11.82
N ARG A 428 0.05 -24.22 11.75
CA ARG A 428 0.91 -23.16 11.20
C ARG A 428 0.67 -22.91 9.71
N ILE A 429 0.65 -23.98 8.91
CA ILE A 429 0.42 -23.87 7.46
C ILE A 429 -0.94 -23.25 7.17
N LEU A 430 -1.98 -23.67 7.89
CA LEU A 430 -3.32 -23.15 7.68
C LEU A 430 -3.49 -21.71 8.20
N SER A 431 -2.82 -21.33 9.29
CA SER A 431 -2.92 -19.99 9.85
C SER A 431 -2.08 -18.95 9.09
N LYS A 432 -0.86 -19.30 8.64
CA LYS A 432 0.12 -18.38 8.03
C LYS A 432 0.45 -18.68 6.57
N GLY A 433 -0.14 -19.71 5.97
CA GLY A 433 0.08 -20.11 4.59
C GLY A 433 1.29 -21.02 4.39
N ALA A 434 1.17 -21.88 3.36
CA ALA A 434 2.21 -22.85 3.02
C ALA A 434 3.47 -22.19 2.44
N VAL A 435 3.34 -21.05 1.75
CA VAL A 435 4.45 -20.39 1.07
C VAL A 435 5.51 -19.92 2.05
N SER A 436 5.12 -19.37 3.19
CA SER A 436 6.06 -18.93 4.24
C SER A 436 6.87 -20.10 4.79
N GLU A 437 6.25 -21.26 4.99
CA GLU A 437 6.92 -22.48 5.49
C GLU A 437 7.91 -23.04 4.47
N VAL A 438 7.52 -23.11 3.19
CA VAL A 438 8.38 -23.65 2.13
C VAL A 438 9.58 -22.75 1.85
N LEU A 439 9.39 -21.43 1.88
CA LEU A 439 10.47 -20.47 1.64
C LEU A 439 11.35 -20.24 2.89
N GLY A 440 10.83 -20.50 4.09
CA GLY A 440 11.52 -20.20 5.35
C GLY A 440 11.53 -18.71 5.72
N GLY A 441 10.75 -17.89 5.02
CA GLY A 441 10.62 -16.46 5.26
C GLY A 441 9.15 -16.06 5.44
N ASP A 442 8.89 -15.12 6.32
CA ASP A 442 7.55 -14.62 6.58
C ASP A 442 7.03 -13.80 5.38
N VAL A 443 6.32 -14.48 4.49
CA VAL A 443 5.62 -13.89 3.34
C VAL A 443 4.21 -13.46 3.73
N ALA A 444 3.58 -14.17 4.64
CA ALA A 444 2.18 -13.98 5.04
C ALA A 444 1.88 -12.55 5.48
N ASN A 445 2.71 -11.99 6.35
CA ASN A 445 2.57 -10.61 6.84
C ASN A 445 2.81 -9.53 5.76
N ARG A 446 3.31 -9.91 4.58
CA ARG A 446 3.58 -9.02 3.45
C ARG A 446 2.48 -9.03 2.40
N VAL A 447 1.88 -10.20 2.16
CA VAL A 447 0.91 -10.41 1.07
C VAL A 447 -0.52 -10.61 1.58
N GLY A 448 -0.72 -10.82 2.88
CA GLY A 448 -2.03 -10.96 3.50
C GLY A 448 -2.92 -9.75 3.25
N MET A 449 -4.20 -10.01 3.02
CA MET A 449 -5.20 -8.98 2.72
C MET A 449 -5.89 -8.44 3.98
N ASN A 450 -5.66 -9.07 5.13
CA ASN A 450 -6.27 -8.66 6.40
C ASN A 450 -5.86 -7.23 6.80
N GLY A 451 -4.57 -6.91 6.76
CA GLY A 451 -4.00 -5.62 7.13
C GLY A 451 -3.92 -4.57 6.03
N MET A 452 -4.67 -4.70 4.91
CA MET A 452 -4.54 -3.79 3.75
C MET A 452 -4.80 -2.32 4.09
N TRP A 453 -5.79 -2.03 4.94
CA TRP A 453 -6.16 -0.67 5.34
C TRP A 453 -5.45 -0.22 6.60
N PHE A 454 -5.45 -1.06 7.62
CA PHE A 454 -4.82 -0.82 8.91
C PHE A 454 -4.05 -2.06 9.30
N ARG A 455 -2.85 -1.87 9.82
CA ARG A 455 -2.05 -2.98 10.35
C ARG A 455 -2.67 -3.47 11.65
N ASP A 456 -2.64 -4.77 11.87
CA ASP A 456 -3.07 -5.33 13.14
C ASP A 456 -2.21 -4.77 14.28
N SER A 457 -2.86 -4.35 15.37
CA SER A 457 -2.15 -3.91 16.55
C SER A 457 -1.44 -5.10 17.19
N ASN A 458 -0.22 -4.89 17.67
CA ASN A 458 0.49 -5.91 18.41
C ASN A 458 -0.31 -6.25 19.69
N LYS A 459 -0.65 -7.52 19.90
CA LYS A 459 -1.40 -8.00 21.09
C LYS A 459 -0.74 -7.57 22.41
N SER A 460 0.58 -7.37 22.42
CA SER A 460 1.33 -6.89 23.58
C SER A 460 1.35 -5.36 23.74
N ALA A 461 0.82 -4.60 22.76
CA ALA A 461 0.79 -3.14 22.83
C ALA A 461 -0.18 -2.65 23.91
N ASP A 462 0.17 -1.56 24.61
CA ASP A 462 -0.79 -0.88 25.43
C ASP A 462 -1.77 -0.05 24.57
N GLU A 463 -2.85 0.45 25.19
CA GLU A 463 -3.88 1.20 24.47
C GLU A 463 -3.33 2.47 23.81
N VAL A 464 -2.34 3.10 24.42
CA VAL A 464 -1.69 4.33 23.90
C VAL A 464 -0.84 3.98 22.67
N GLU A 465 -0.10 2.88 22.71
CA GLU A 465 0.72 2.41 21.59
C GLU A 465 -0.16 1.94 20.41
N ALA A 466 -1.24 1.22 20.70
CA ALA A 466 -2.21 0.81 19.70
C ALA A 466 -2.88 2.01 19.01
N PHE A 467 -3.30 3.00 19.81
CA PHE A 467 -3.86 4.25 19.29
C PHE A 467 -2.83 5.04 18.47
N ARG A 468 -1.59 5.14 18.93
CA ARG A 468 -0.51 5.78 18.20
C ARG A 468 -0.25 5.09 16.84
N GLN A 469 -0.26 3.75 16.81
CA GLN A 469 -0.12 2.99 15.58
C GLN A 469 -1.28 3.28 14.62
N PHE A 470 -2.52 3.25 15.11
CA PHE A 470 -3.71 3.58 14.32
C PHE A 470 -3.62 4.98 13.70
N VAL A 471 -3.26 6.00 14.50
CA VAL A 471 -3.08 7.37 14.01
C VAL A 471 -1.96 7.45 12.98
N THR A 472 -0.85 6.73 13.19
CA THR A 472 0.27 6.69 12.24
C THR A 472 -0.14 6.06 10.90
N ASP A 473 -0.90 4.98 10.94
CA ASP A 473 -1.42 4.30 9.75
C ASP A 473 -2.44 5.17 8.98
N LEU A 474 -3.22 5.97 9.72
CA LEU A 474 -4.17 6.93 9.15
C LEU A 474 -3.46 8.16 8.54
N ALA A 475 -2.42 8.67 9.21
CA ALA A 475 -1.68 9.86 8.76
C ALA A 475 -0.74 9.61 7.57
N GLY A 476 -0.51 8.34 7.24
CA GLY A 476 0.21 7.91 6.04
C GLY A 476 1.70 7.70 6.21
N PRO A 477 2.37 7.21 5.15
CA PRO A 477 3.74 6.70 5.22
C PRO A 477 4.77 7.78 5.61
N PHE A 478 4.60 9.02 5.21
CA PHE A 478 5.52 10.09 5.56
C PHE A 478 5.56 10.36 7.07
N VAL A 479 4.41 10.35 7.74
CA VAL A 479 4.32 10.48 9.20
C VAL A 479 4.94 9.27 9.88
N GLY A 480 4.75 8.07 9.33
CA GLY A 480 5.40 6.85 9.80
C GLY A 480 6.93 6.94 9.83
N ILE A 481 7.54 7.60 8.84
CA ILE A 481 8.98 7.86 8.85
C ILE A 481 9.37 8.76 10.03
N GLY A 482 8.61 9.84 10.29
CA GLY A 482 8.83 10.71 11.43
C GLY A 482 8.75 9.97 12.77
N VAL A 483 7.79 9.07 12.92
CA VAL A 483 7.65 8.18 14.09
C VAL A 483 8.87 7.25 14.23
N ASN A 484 9.32 6.62 13.15
CA ASN A 484 10.52 5.77 13.18
C ASN A 484 11.79 6.53 13.60
N ILE A 485 11.94 7.78 13.13
CA ILE A 485 13.05 8.64 13.52
C ILE A 485 12.96 8.98 15.02
N SER A 486 11.78 9.38 15.50
CA SER A 486 11.55 9.68 16.92
C SER A 486 11.86 8.49 17.82
N ASP A 487 11.39 7.29 17.44
CA ASP A 487 11.66 6.05 18.18
C ASP A 487 13.15 5.67 18.14
N GLY A 488 13.82 5.94 17.04
CA GLY A 488 15.26 5.76 16.91
C GLY A 488 16.04 6.67 17.86
N ILE A 489 15.71 7.96 17.92
CA ILE A 489 16.31 8.92 18.84
C ILE A 489 16.10 8.48 20.30
N LYS A 490 14.88 8.06 20.65
CA LYS A 490 14.56 7.56 21.98
C LYS A 490 15.46 6.35 22.34
N LYS A 491 15.61 5.39 21.46
CA LYS A 491 16.48 4.23 21.68
C LYS A 491 17.95 4.62 21.87
N ILE A 492 18.44 5.63 21.13
CA ILE A 492 19.79 6.16 21.30
C ILE A 492 19.95 6.77 22.69
N ASN A 493 18.99 7.58 23.14
CA ASN A 493 19.00 8.17 24.46
C ASN A 493 18.93 7.12 25.59
N ASP A 494 18.23 6.01 25.35
CA ASP A 494 18.16 4.86 26.27
C ASP A 494 19.43 3.97 26.24
N GLY A 495 20.49 4.37 25.53
CA GLY A 495 21.78 3.68 25.43
C GLY A 495 21.85 2.63 24.32
N ASN A 496 20.80 2.40 23.54
CA ASN A 496 20.75 1.41 22.45
C ASN A 496 21.08 2.05 21.09
N THR A 497 22.29 2.61 20.95
CA THR A 497 22.70 3.39 19.77
C THR A 497 22.54 2.62 18.45
N TYR A 498 23.03 1.37 18.39
CA TYR A 498 22.95 0.56 17.17
C TYR A 498 21.49 0.36 16.72
N ARG A 499 20.61 -0.04 17.61
CA ARG A 499 19.18 -0.27 17.33
C ARG A 499 18.42 1.03 17.09
N GLY A 500 18.88 2.14 17.65
CA GLY A 500 18.35 3.45 17.37
C GLY A 500 18.62 3.88 15.92
N ILE A 501 19.86 3.73 15.48
CA ILE A 501 20.25 3.98 14.08
C ILE A 501 19.49 3.02 13.14
N GLU A 502 19.44 1.73 13.46
CA GLU A 502 18.68 0.71 12.71
C GLU A 502 17.21 1.15 12.52
N ALA A 503 16.57 1.71 13.54
CA ALA A 503 15.16 2.12 13.47
C ALA A 503 14.92 3.31 12.53
N MET A 504 15.89 4.21 12.39
CA MET A 504 15.79 5.43 11.58
C MET A 504 16.06 5.19 10.10
N LEU A 505 16.73 4.11 9.74
CA LEU A 505 17.15 3.84 8.37
C LEU A 505 16.01 3.32 7.50
N PRO A 506 16.06 3.57 6.16
CA PRO A 506 15.20 2.90 5.21
C PRO A 506 15.25 1.38 5.36
N PRO A 507 14.13 0.65 5.13
CA PRO A 507 14.04 -0.79 5.34
C PRO A 507 15.19 -1.60 4.73
N VAL A 508 15.63 -1.28 3.53
CA VAL A 508 16.76 -1.99 2.90
C VAL A 508 18.04 -1.89 3.73
N LEU A 509 18.41 -0.72 4.23
CA LEU A 509 19.61 -0.53 5.05
C LEU A 509 19.41 -1.10 6.45
N LYS A 510 18.21 -0.94 7.01
CA LYS A 510 17.81 -1.55 8.27
C LYS A 510 17.95 -3.07 8.24
N ASP A 511 17.52 -3.72 7.16
CA ASP A 511 17.59 -5.17 7.02
C ASP A 511 19.04 -5.66 6.91
N PHE A 512 19.92 -4.93 6.21
CA PHE A 512 21.36 -5.23 6.23
C PHE A 512 21.99 -5.06 7.60
N MET A 513 21.62 -4.03 8.37
CA MET A 513 22.10 -3.87 9.75
C MET A 513 21.62 -5.01 10.65
N LYS A 514 20.36 -5.44 10.48
CA LYS A 514 19.83 -6.61 11.20
C LYS A 514 20.61 -7.88 10.87
N VAL A 515 20.95 -8.12 9.61
CA VAL A 515 21.78 -9.27 9.19
C VAL A 515 23.11 -9.26 9.92
N GLY A 516 23.81 -8.11 9.96
CA GLY A 516 25.07 -7.99 10.69
C GLY A 516 24.93 -8.38 12.17
N ARG A 517 23.90 -7.86 12.84
CA ARG A 517 23.62 -8.17 14.24
C ARG A 517 23.22 -9.63 14.44
N MET A 518 22.32 -10.16 13.61
CA MET A 518 21.85 -11.53 13.71
C MET A 518 22.94 -12.58 13.44
N ALA A 519 23.92 -12.24 12.60
CA ALA A 519 25.07 -13.11 12.33
C ALA A 519 26.03 -13.19 13.53
N THR A 520 26.07 -12.19 14.43
CA THR A 520 26.97 -12.12 15.56
C THR A 520 26.32 -12.47 16.89
N GLU A 521 25.07 -12.02 17.09
CA GLU A 521 24.36 -12.09 18.37
C GLU A 521 23.13 -12.99 18.33
N GLY A 522 22.78 -13.53 17.15
CA GLY A 522 21.48 -14.16 16.93
C GLY A 522 20.33 -13.16 16.91
N ALA A 523 19.09 -13.65 16.93
CA ALA A 523 17.91 -12.81 17.06
C ALA A 523 17.58 -12.57 18.53
N THR A 524 17.60 -11.31 18.94
CA THR A 524 17.38 -10.91 20.34
C THR A 524 16.31 -9.83 20.46
N THR A 525 15.64 -9.76 21.64
CA THR A 525 14.74 -8.67 22.00
C THR A 525 15.50 -7.34 22.15
N LEU A 526 14.77 -6.24 22.37
CA LEU A 526 15.39 -4.94 22.71
C LEU A 526 16.21 -4.99 24.01
N ARG A 527 15.85 -5.88 24.94
CA ARG A 527 16.52 -6.05 26.24
C ARG A 527 17.73 -7.00 26.16
N GLY A 528 17.91 -7.68 25.00
CA GLY A 528 19.01 -8.65 24.81
C GLY A 528 18.58 -10.10 25.02
N ASP A 529 17.34 -10.38 25.40
CA ASP A 529 16.88 -11.76 25.60
C ASP A 529 16.90 -12.51 24.25
N PRO A 530 17.45 -13.73 24.19
CA PRO A 530 17.55 -14.47 22.94
C PRO A 530 16.17 -14.99 22.48
N ILE A 531 15.86 -14.77 21.21
CA ILE A 531 14.69 -15.33 20.53
C ILE A 531 15.11 -16.58 19.76
N VAL A 532 16.19 -16.44 18.96
CA VAL A 532 16.85 -17.52 18.24
C VAL A 532 18.34 -17.33 18.39
N GLY A 533 19.05 -18.32 18.94
CA GLY A 533 20.47 -18.22 19.24
C GLY A 533 21.33 -18.16 17.97
N GLU A 534 21.05 -19.03 16.99
CA GLU A 534 21.78 -19.06 15.72
C GLU A 534 20.79 -18.95 14.56
N VAL A 535 21.04 -17.97 13.69
CA VAL A 535 20.24 -17.77 12.47
C VAL A 535 20.94 -18.45 11.30
N SER A 536 20.23 -19.32 10.58
CA SER A 536 20.80 -20.02 9.42
C SER A 536 21.27 -19.05 8.33
N THR A 537 22.25 -19.45 7.53
CA THR A 537 22.73 -18.66 6.36
C THR A 537 21.57 -18.30 5.42
N TRP A 538 20.63 -19.22 5.20
CA TRP A 538 19.42 -18.96 4.42
C TRP A 538 18.53 -17.92 5.08
N GLY A 539 18.35 -17.99 6.39
CA GLY A 539 17.62 -16.98 7.17
C GLY A 539 18.26 -15.59 7.07
N LEU A 540 19.59 -15.50 7.17
CA LEU A 540 20.32 -14.24 6.98
C LEU A 540 20.14 -13.69 5.56
N PHE A 541 20.15 -14.54 4.54
CA PHE A 541 19.89 -14.15 3.16
C PHE A 541 18.46 -13.62 2.98
N LEU A 542 17.45 -14.30 3.53
CA LEU A 542 16.07 -13.84 3.52
C LEU A 542 15.91 -12.49 4.22
N GLN A 543 16.57 -12.31 5.37
CA GLN A 543 16.55 -11.02 6.08
C GLN A 543 17.20 -9.91 5.24
N ALA A 544 18.29 -10.20 4.53
CA ALA A 544 18.92 -9.23 3.61
C ALA A 544 17.98 -8.81 2.46
N LEU A 545 17.15 -9.72 2.00
CA LEU A 545 16.10 -9.42 1.02
C LEU A 545 14.91 -8.65 1.63
N GLY A 546 14.80 -8.58 2.96
CA GLY A 546 13.72 -7.91 3.67
C GLY A 546 12.60 -8.83 4.16
N PHE A 547 12.79 -10.16 4.13
CA PHE A 547 11.88 -11.14 4.73
C PHE A 547 12.40 -11.57 6.09
N THR A 548 11.58 -11.48 7.12
CA THR A 548 11.93 -12.03 8.43
C THR A 548 11.95 -13.56 8.33
N PRO A 549 13.02 -14.24 8.78
CA PRO A 549 13.02 -15.70 8.86
C PRO A 549 11.85 -16.22 9.70
N VAL A 550 11.23 -17.31 9.25
CA VAL A 550 10.02 -17.88 9.89
C VAL A 550 10.26 -18.21 11.36
N ASP A 551 11.43 -18.73 11.71
CA ASP A 551 11.75 -19.08 13.11
C ASP A 551 11.81 -17.85 14.01
N ILE A 552 12.31 -16.73 13.49
CA ILE A 552 12.34 -15.45 14.21
C ILE A 552 10.94 -14.86 14.32
N ALA A 553 10.16 -14.90 13.24
CA ALA A 553 8.76 -14.43 13.25
C ALA A 553 7.94 -15.19 14.30
N ARG A 554 8.07 -16.51 14.34
CA ARG A 554 7.45 -17.38 15.37
C ARG A 554 7.88 -17.02 16.78
N GLY A 555 9.16 -16.78 16.99
CA GLY A 555 9.68 -16.38 18.30
C GLY A 555 9.06 -15.05 18.76
N TYR A 556 8.94 -14.07 17.87
CA TYR A 556 8.25 -12.81 18.19
C TYR A 556 6.77 -13.01 18.47
N GLU A 557 6.06 -13.83 17.69
CA GLU A 557 4.64 -14.13 17.89
C GLU A 557 4.42 -14.83 19.24
N ALA A 558 5.19 -15.88 19.55
CA ALA A 558 5.10 -16.57 20.82
C ALA A 558 5.35 -15.64 22.02
N MET A 559 6.34 -14.75 21.93
CA MET A 559 6.59 -13.76 22.97
C MET A 559 5.46 -12.72 23.08
N ALA A 560 4.86 -12.31 21.96
CA ALA A 560 3.74 -11.40 21.99
C ALA A 560 2.49 -12.04 22.63
N GLU A 561 2.23 -13.31 22.33
CA GLU A 561 1.15 -14.10 22.95
C GLU A 561 1.37 -14.29 24.45
N ILE A 562 2.56 -14.68 24.89
CA ILE A 562 2.89 -14.81 26.33
C ILE A 562 2.67 -13.47 27.06
N LYS A 563 3.15 -12.37 26.48
CA LYS A 563 2.96 -11.04 27.08
C LYS A 563 1.49 -10.60 27.05
N GLY A 564 0.74 -10.98 26.02
CA GLY A 564 -0.71 -10.78 25.94
C GLY A 564 -1.41 -11.50 27.09
N MET A 565 -1.12 -12.78 27.29
CA MET A 565 -1.67 -13.59 28.38
C MET A 565 -1.30 -13.00 29.75
N ASP A 566 -0.06 -12.61 29.98
CA ASP A 566 0.36 -11.95 31.23
C ASP A 566 -0.41 -10.66 31.49
N LYS A 567 -0.62 -9.86 30.44
CA LYS A 567 -1.37 -8.62 30.53
C LYS A 567 -2.84 -8.87 30.85
N ASP A 568 -3.47 -9.87 30.21
CA ASP A 568 -4.87 -10.23 30.44
C ASP A 568 -5.07 -10.76 31.87
N LEU A 569 -4.15 -11.61 32.36
CA LEU A 569 -4.14 -12.08 33.73
C LEU A 569 -3.99 -10.91 34.72
N ASP A 570 -3.09 -9.97 34.47
CA ASP A 570 -2.89 -8.78 35.31
C ASP A 570 -4.13 -7.86 35.30
N GLN A 571 -4.77 -7.68 34.16
CA GLN A 571 -5.99 -6.87 34.06
C GLN A 571 -7.14 -7.53 34.79
N ARG A 572 -7.32 -8.86 34.65
CA ARG A 572 -8.33 -9.63 35.36
C ARG A 572 -8.11 -9.57 36.87
N ARG A 573 -6.85 -9.77 37.30
CA ARG A 573 -6.47 -9.62 38.70
C ARG A 573 -6.79 -8.25 39.26
N LYS A 574 -6.51 -7.19 38.51
CA LYS A 574 -6.83 -5.80 38.88
C LYS A 574 -8.33 -5.57 38.97
N ARG A 575 -9.12 -6.07 38.00
CA ARG A 575 -10.58 -5.97 38.01
C ARG A 575 -11.18 -6.65 39.25
N LEU A 576 -10.81 -7.90 39.53
CA LEU A 576 -11.28 -8.62 40.73
C LEU A 576 -10.91 -7.90 42.03
N LEU A 577 -9.68 -7.37 42.11
CA LEU A 577 -9.25 -6.54 43.27
C LEU A 577 -10.06 -5.24 43.41
N GLN A 578 -10.39 -4.58 42.31
CA GLN A 578 -11.22 -3.38 42.32
C GLN A 578 -12.66 -3.72 42.71
N GLN A 579 -13.25 -4.75 42.13
CA GLN A 579 -14.62 -5.16 42.43
C GLN A 579 -14.78 -5.58 43.89
N VAL A 580 -13.88 -6.42 44.45
CA VAL A 580 -13.96 -6.83 45.85
C VAL A 580 -13.73 -5.65 46.80
N THR A 581 -12.86 -4.71 46.41
CA THR A 581 -12.60 -3.51 47.20
C THR A 581 -13.84 -2.58 47.21
N LEU A 582 -14.51 -2.40 46.08
CA LEU A 582 -15.73 -1.62 45.96
C LEU A 582 -16.88 -2.26 46.74
N ALA A 583 -17.10 -3.57 46.59
CA ALA A 583 -18.13 -4.29 47.36
C ALA A 583 -17.93 -4.14 48.87
N GLN A 584 -16.66 -4.17 49.32
CA GLN A 584 -16.32 -4.01 50.73
C GLN A 584 -16.56 -2.57 51.23
N ILE A 585 -16.24 -1.56 50.42
CA ILE A 585 -16.48 -0.13 50.76
C ILE A 585 -17.97 0.17 50.81
N ASN A 586 -18.74 -0.37 49.87
CA ASN A 586 -20.19 -0.15 49.79
C ASN A 586 -20.99 -0.97 50.81
N GLY A 587 -20.36 -1.90 51.54
CA GLY A 587 -21.01 -2.79 52.50
C GLY A 587 -21.91 -3.86 51.84
N ASP A 588 -21.72 -4.10 50.54
CA ASP A 588 -22.48 -5.12 49.81
C ASP A 588 -21.84 -6.49 50.04
N TYR A 589 -22.34 -7.20 51.06
CA TYR A 589 -21.84 -8.51 51.45
C TYR A 589 -22.22 -9.61 50.46
N THR A 590 -23.29 -9.43 49.66
CA THR A 590 -23.70 -10.39 48.65
C THR A 590 -22.73 -10.33 47.48
N ALA A 591 -22.50 -9.16 46.92
CA ALA A 591 -21.52 -8.97 45.85
C ALA A 591 -20.09 -9.32 46.33
N PHE A 592 -19.75 -9.06 47.58
CA PHE A 592 -18.46 -9.47 48.14
C PHE A 592 -18.29 -11.00 48.13
N GLY A 593 -19.31 -11.76 48.48
CA GLY A 593 -19.28 -13.21 48.46
C GLY A 593 -19.09 -13.76 47.02
N GLU A 594 -19.90 -13.29 46.09
CA GLU A 594 -19.82 -13.69 44.68
C GLU A 594 -18.42 -13.37 44.06
N ILE A 595 -17.85 -12.19 44.34
CA ILE A 595 -16.53 -11.81 43.82
C ILE A 595 -15.44 -12.65 44.53
N TYR A 596 -15.63 -12.99 45.81
CA TYR A 596 -14.67 -13.85 46.51
C TYR A 596 -14.62 -15.25 45.95
N ASP A 597 -15.76 -15.84 45.58
CA ASP A 597 -15.83 -17.13 44.86
C ASP A 597 -15.12 -17.06 43.50
N LYS A 598 -15.27 -15.95 42.77
CA LYS A 598 -14.53 -15.68 41.52
C LYS A 598 -13.01 -15.56 41.78
N ILE A 599 -12.60 -14.99 42.90
CA ILE A 599 -11.18 -14.90 43.29
C ILE A 599 -10.64 -16.31 43.65
N GLU A 600 -11.41 -17.15 44.31
CA GLU A 600 -10.99 -18.54 44.58
C GLU A 600 -10.80 -19.32 43.29
N ALA A 601 -11.77 -19.25 42.36
CA ALA A 601 -11.67 -19.87 41.05
C ALA A 601 -10.46 -19.34 40.24
N PHE A 602 -10.19 -18.02 40.31
CA PHE A 602 -9.00 -17.42 39.70
C PHE A 602 -7.71 -17.97 40.31
N ASN A 603 -7.64 -18.10 41.64
CA ASN A 603 -6.46 -18.59 42.34
C ASN A 603 -6.20 -20.09 42.07
N GLU A 604 -7.24 -20.88 41.93
CA GLU A 604 -7.11 -22.30 41.54
C GLU A 604 -6.52 -22.46 40.14
N LYS A 605 -6.94 -21.60 39.20
CA LYS A 605 -6.42 -21.58 37.83
C LYS A 605 -5.01 -20.96 37.72
N ASN A 606 -4.64 -20.06 38.64
CA ASN A 606 -3.39 -19.29 38.59
C ASN A 606 -2.62 -19.36 39.92
N PRO A 607 -2.13 -20.54 40.32
CA PRO A 607 -1.49 -20.76 41.64
C PRO A 607 -0.20 -19.94 41.83
N GLU A 608 0.47 -19.56 40.73
CA GLU A 608 1.72 -18.78 40.79
C GLU A 608 1.48 -17.27 41.01
N ASN A 609 0.26 -16.78 40.73
CA ASN A 609 -0.07 -15.36 40.84
C ASN A 609 -1.40 -15.10 41.59
N PRO A 610 -1.58 -15.70 42.80
CA PRO A 610 -2.85 -15.66 43.50
C PRO A 610 -3.21 -14.26 44.03
N ILE A 611 -4.50 -13.98 44.10
CA ILE A 611 -5.02 -12.84 44.82
C ILE A 611 -5.11 -13.22 46.30
N SER A 612 -4.13 -12.78 47.06
CA SER A 612 -4.09 -13.07 48.51
C SER A 612 -4.98 -12.08 49.31
N LYS A 613 -5.38 -12.49 50.53
CA LYS A 613 -6.08 -11.60 51.47
C LYS A 613 -5.29 -10.32 51.76
N GLU A 614 -3.94 -10.39 51.71
CA GLU A 614 -3.10 -9.20 51.85
C GLU A 614 -3.18 -8.28 50.64
N SER A 615 -3.31 -8.83 49.42
CA SER A 615 -3.52 -8.04 48.22
C SER A 615 -4.82 -7.25 48.28
N ILE A 616 -5.91 -7.87 48.77
CA ILE A 616 -7.20 -7.21 49.01
C ILE A 616 -7.06 -6.10 50.03
N LYS A 617 -6.41 -6.37 51.18
CA LYS A 617 -6.17 -5.36 52.23
C LYS A 617 -5.32 -4.18 51.70
N ARG A 618 -4.30 -4.45 50.88
CA ARG A 618 -3.48 -3.40 50.26
C ARG A 618 -4.30 -2.55 49.28
N SER A 619 -5.12 -3.19 48.47
CA SER A 619 -6.01 -2.51 47.52
C SER A 619 -7.00 -1.60 48.24
N LEU A 620 -7.63 -2.09 49.31
CA LEU A 620 -8.51 -1.29 50.18
C LEU A 620 -7.76 -0.12 50.81
N ALA A 621 -6.61 -0.37 51.42
CA ALA A 621 -5.81 0.68 52.06
C ALA A 621 -5.34 1.74 51.06
N GLN A 622 -5.00 1.33 49.83
CA GLN A 622 -4.64 2.28 48.77
C GLN A 622 -5.85 3.10 48.32
N ARG A 623 -6.99 2.50 48.15
CA ARG A 623 -8.24 3.19 47.79
C ARG A 623 -8.65 4.22 48.84
N VAL A 624 -8.60 3.83 50.12
CA VAL A 624 -8.87 4.75 51.24
C VAL A 624 -7.88 5.92 51.22
N LYS A 625 -6.59 5.67 50.98
CA LYS A 625 -5.58 6.75 50.87
C LYS A 625 -5.84 7.65 49.64
N ASP A 626 -6.25 7.10 48.53
CA ASP A 626 -6.51 7.88 47.32
C ASP A 626 -7.78 8.71 47.47
N THR A 627 -8.82 8.17 48.12
CA THR A 627 -10.02 8.91 48.51
C THR A 627 -9.71 10.01 49.53
N ASP A 628 -8.90 9.72 50.54
CA ASP A 628 -8.47 10.67 51.56
C ASP A 628 -7.59 11.80 50.97
N ARG A 629 -6.75 11.48 50.00
CA ARG A 629 -5.99 12.47 49.21
C ARG A 629 -6.90 13.35 48.36
N ALA A 630 -7.89 12.79 47.72
CA ALA A 630 -8.88 13.54 46.94
C ALA A 630 -9.71 14.48 47.82
N LEU A 631 -10.07 14.03 49.04
CA LEU A 631 -10.83 14.85 50.03
C LEU A 631 -9.99 15.90 50.75
N ARG A 632 -8.66 15.69 50.90
CA ARG A 632 -7.76 16.65 51.63
C ARG A 632 -7.20 17.77 50.76
N GLY A 633 -7.75 17.99 49.58
CA GLY A 633 -7.40 19.14 48.77
C GLY A 633 -6.02 19.04 48.16
N ILE A 634 -5.90 18.19 47.15
CA ILE A 634 -4.89 18.40 46.11
C ILE A 634 -5.17 19.78 45.55
N ILE A 635 -4.19 20.72 45.66
CA ILE A 635 -4.28 22.01 44.97
C ILE A 635 -4.32 21.70 43.49
N VAL A 636 -5.51 21.64 42.95
CA VAL A 636 -5.72 21.39 41.52
C VAL A 636 -5.48 22.70 40.80
N ASN A 637 -4.74 22.65 39.73
CA ASN A 637 -4.57 23.79 38.84
C ASN A 637 -5.98 24.36 38.50
N PRO A 638 -6.24 25.68 38.69
CA PRO A 638 -7.55 26.27 38.42
C PRO A 638 -8.15 25.91 37.05
N LYS A 639 -7.31 25.63 36.06
CA LYS A 639 -7.75 25.15 34.73
C LYS A 639 -8.37 23.76 34.74
N ARG A 640 -8.29 23.00 35.83
CA ARG A 640 -8.82 21.63 35.97
C ARG A 640 -9.85 21.51 37.13
N GLU A 641 -10.21 22.61 37.75
CA GLU A 641 -11.12 22.64 38.88
C GLU A 641 -12.53 22.13 38.52
N TYR A 642 -12.97 22.43 37.30
CA TYR A 642 -14.24 21.93 36.77
C TYR A 642 -14.32 20.39 36.71
N LEU A 643 -13.21 19.70 36.48
CA LEU A 643 -13.16 18.21 36.45
C LEU A 643 -13.35 17.62 37.86
N LEU A 644 -12.99 18.33 38.90
CA LEU A 644 -13.24 17.93 40.29
C LEU A 644 -14.68 18.20 40.73
N GLU A 645 -15.30 19.27 40.25
CA GLU A 645 -16.72 19.53 40.46
C GLU A 645 -17.56 18.47 39.74
N GLU A 646 -17.23 18.12 38.50
CA GLU A 646 -17.91 17.10 37.74
C GLU A 646 -17.76 15.71 38.39
N ALA A 647 -16.58 15.36 38.90
CA ALA A 647 -16.34 14.12 39.65
C ALA A 647 -17.07 14.06 41.00
N ARG A 648 -17.32 15.20 41.65
CA ARG A 648 -18.16 15.28 42.87
C ARG A 648 -19.63 15.04 42.53
N TYR A 649 -20.13 15.64 41.44
CA TYR A 649 -21.51 15.43 40.99
C TYR A 649 -21.82 13.97 40.68
N LEU A 650 -20.88 13.30 39.98
CA LEU A 650 -21.01 11.86 39.66
C LEU A 650 -20.92 10.93 40.89
N GLY A 651 -20.40 11.40 42.02
CA GLY A 651 -20.33 10.65 43.28
C GLY A 651 -21.48 10.96 44.28
N GLU A 652 -22.35 11.91 43.97
CA GLU A 652 -23.52 12.27 44.78
C GLU A 652 -24.85 11.78 44.17
N GLU A 653 -24.84 11.21 42.95
CA GLU A 653 -26.04 10.64 42.28
C GLU A 653 -26.18 9.12 42.43
N ASP A 654 -25.29 8.43 43.17
CA ASP A 654 -25.40 7.03 43.58
C ASP A 654 -25.58 7.02 45.13
#